data_020ac56c8e755eb5586010b1aec06a65
#
_entry.id   020ac56c8e755eb5586010b1aec06a65
#
_cell.length_a   1.000
_cell.length_b   1.000
_cell.length_c   1.000
_cell.angle_alpha   90.00
_cell.angle_beta   90.00
_cell.angle_gamma   90.00
#
_symmetry.space_group_name_H-M   'P 1'
#
loop_
_entity.id
_entity.type
_entity.pdbx_description
1 polymer ?
#
loop_
_entity_poly.entity_id
_entity_poly.type
_entity_poly.pdbx_seq_one_letter_code
_entity_poly.pdbx_strand_id
1 'polypeptide(L)'
;MTTRFTHFRRAAAGLAASSVLLLGTLTPQATAADTGTAPPPVLTGAQLAASWTAPLSTRDRYVVDANGDRFKLKSGNWAGAQGTWQGSGDVGDVANHQARQMSHNIPLGLDRKPIADILADFHALGLNSIRLPFANAMIRDTSVVPDSAVAANPQLKGKTPLQVLDAVVAAMTTDGFAVILNNHTTSYRFCCGLDGNERWNSGQSTQQWIDDWVFLAKRYKDDKRVVGADLRNEVRRDTWNDPNWGWGNDHDLNKAMEEAGNKILQAVPDLLVIMEGINWQGIPTDLTPHGRPTLTPVATLSNTLIRSDKLVYAAHFYGYTGPNHTGATGTGETHDPRYEEFTPAQLAQVVDDQALFVTRSGQHFTAPVWISEFGAGGRGEIDAKERAWFTNFTDILVRNDTDFAIWPLVGWTDANGTPQDTWAMVNYSANGARLGVMDAGDWRTTDWNKLVGAPGRTGRIAPAPRWNMLNLDYADYNVSATMLAKPDWSPGNRKGNCPDTQRLVGLGRSDSRGLCTDAGQPAKASGPWTVVTDERYVSGGDWASGYDKRQCPDGSFAVGYSVRGNAMSALLCAPATASLPTTGRVLWFDKADNRPATGGSTASDWAPGHYKGQCADTEYVAGVAFTWKWNHGGVPDALLCRPLG
;
A
#
# COMPACT_ATOMS: atom_id res chain seq x y z
N MET A 1 -59.42 11.96 14.87
CA MET A 1 -59.93 11.32 13.63
C MET A 1 -59.05 10.13 13.34
N THR A 2 -59.61 8.98 13.57
CA THR A 2 -59.05 7.62 13.47
C THR A 2 -59.05 7.14 12.03
N THR A 3 -57.96 6.60 11.53
CA THR A 3 -58.01 5.72 10.36
C THR A 3 -57.03 4.56 10.49
N ARG A 4 -57.59 3.41 10.23
CA ARG A 4 -57.22 2.02 10.55
C ARG A 4 -56.05 1.50 9.71
N PHE A 5 -55.23 0.64 10.34
CA PHE A 5 -54.33 -0.33 9.71
C PHE A 5 -55.10 -1.49 9.10
N THR A 6 -54.71 -1.92 7.90
CA THR A 6 -55.11 -3.18 7.29
C THR A 6 -53.90 -4.06 7.02
N HIS A 7 -53.86 -5.22 7.67
CA HIS A 7 -52.90 -6.30 7.47
C HIS A 7 -53.17 -7.03 6.13
N PHE A 8 -52.11 -7.30 5.36
CA PHE A 8 -52.13 -8.35 4.33
C PHE A 8 -51.14 -9.46 4.73
N ARG A 9 -51.73 -10.63 5.05
CA ARG A 9 -51.04 -11.90 5.10
C ARG A 9 -50.85 -12.43 3.70
N ARG A 10 -49.67 -12.89 3.31
CA ARG A 10 -49.49 -13.78 2.16
C ARG A 10 -48.86 -15.08 2.61
N ALA A 11 -49.44 -16.15 2.07
CA ALA A 11 -49.17 -17.53 2.35
C ALA A 11 -47.83 -17.99 1.76
N ALA A 12 -47.16 -18.89 2.46
CA ALA A 12 -46.00 -19.64 2.00
C ALA A 12 -46.44 -20.80 1.13
N ALA A 13 -45.86 -20.94 -0.06
CA ALA A 13 -45.89 -22.16 -0.85
C ALA A 13 -44.49 -22.78 -0.82
N GLY A 14 -44.37 -23.97 -0.27
CA GLY A 14 -43.12 -24.72 -0.22
C GLY A 14 -42.81 -25.36 -1.58
N LEU A 15 -41.55 -25.27 -1.96
CA LEU A 15 -40.95 -26.12 -3.00
C LEU A 15 -39.82 -26.93 -2.33
N ALA A 16 -40.03 -28.25 -2.34
CA ALA A 16 -39.03 -29.21 -1.94
C ALA A 16 -37.97 -29.34 -3.05
N ALA A 17 -36.74 -28.98 -2.77
CA ALA A 17 -35.60 -29.28 -3.62
C ALA A 17 -34.77 -30.40 -2.98
N SER A 18 -34.64 -31.50 -3.72
CA SER A 18 -33.86 -32.68 -3.34
C SER A 18 -32.36 -32.36 -3.33
N SER A 19 -31.76 -32.43 -2.16
CA SER A 19 -30.32 -32.28 -1.99
C SER A 19 -29.63 -33.63 -2.20
N VAL A 20 -28.81 -33.74 -3.24
CA VAL A 20 -27.87 -34.85 -3.42
C VAL A 20 -26.67 -34.58 -2.52
N LEU A 21 -26.52 -35.38 -1.47
CA LEU A 21 -25.32 -35.39 -0.63
C LEU A 21 -24.19 -36.08 -1.41
N LEU A 22 -23.19 -35.32 -1.83
CA LEU A 22 -21.87 -35.84 -2.14
C LEU A 22 -21.08 -35.96 -0.83
N LEU A 23 -20.94 -37.20 -0.36
CA LEU A 23 -19.98 -37.51 0.72
C LEU A 23 -18.56 -37.39 0.16
N GLY A 24 -17.93 -36.21 0.33
CA GLY A 24 -16.50 -36.06 0.22
C GLY A 24 -15.84 -36.65 1.46
N THR A 25 -14.96 -37.64 1.28
CA THR A 25 -14.11 -38.19 2.35
C THR A 25 -13.19 -37.10 2.85
N LEU A 26 -13.47 -36.56 4.03
CA LEU A 26 -12.54 -35.70 4.79
C LEU A 26 -11.40 -36.58 5.27
N THR A 27 -10.22 -36.47 4.65
CA THR A 27 -8.99 -36.93 5.27
C THR A 27 -8.74 -36.10 6.54
N PRO A 28 -8.44 -36.70 7.68
CA PRO A 28 -8.13 -35.94 8.88
C PRO A 28 -6.83 -35.17 8.63
N GLN A 29 -6.94 -33.84 8.68
CA GLN A 29 -5.77 -32.97 8.77
C GLN A 29 -5.07 -33.30 10.09
N ALA A 30 -3.85 -33.77 10.00
CA ALA A 30 -3.01 -33.99 11.16
C ALA A 30 -2.90 -32.67 11.95
N THR A 31 -3.42 -32.66 13.16
CA THR A 31 -3.13 -31.59 14.14
C THR A 31 -1.62 -31.62 14.37
N ALA A 32 -0.94 -30.58 13.88
CA ALA A 32 0.46 -30.38 14.24
C ALA A 32 0.54 -30.29 15.76
N ALA A 33 1.29 -31.20 16.36
CA ALA A 33 1.63 -31.11 17.77
C ALA A 33 2.32 -29.77 18.02
N ASP A 34 1.89 -29.08 19.07
CA ASP A 34 2.52 -27.88 19.61
C ASP A 34 3.94 -28.25 20.10
N THR A 35 4.88 -28.29 19.17
CA THR A 35 6.30 -28.32 19.50
C THR A 35 6.67 -26.89 19.82
N GLY A 36 6.86 -26.58 21.11
CA GLY A 36 7.34 -25.29 21.58
C GLY A 36 8.47 -24.81 20.67
N THR A 37 8.17 -23.83 19.82
CA THR A 37 9.08 -23.38 18.78
C THR A 37 10.29 -22.74 19.43
N ALA A 38 11.46 -23.36 19.21
CA ALA A 38 12.72 -22.73 19.55
C ALA A 38 12.78 -21.33 18.88
N PRO A 39 13.38 -20.34 19.55
CA PRO A 39 13.54 -19.03 18.94
C PRO A 39 14.22 -19.18 17.57
N PRO A 40 13.87 -18.33 16.57
CA PRO A 40 14.47 -18.40 15.26
C PRO A 40 15.98 -18.23 15.36
N PRO A 41 16.77 -18.85 14.45
CA PRO A 41 18.21 -18.68 14.46
C PRO A 41 18.54 -17.19 14.25
N VAL A 42 19.34 -16.66 15.17
CA VAL A 42 19.84 -15.27 15.07
C VAL A 42 20.87 -15.22 13.94
N LEU A 43 20.55 -14.47 12.87
CA LEU A 43 21.49 -14.25 11.79
C LEU A 43 22.48 -13.14 12.19
N THR A 44 23.75 -13.31 11.86
CA THR A 44 24.73 -12.20 11.88
C THR A 44 24.45 -11.25 10.70
N GLY A 45 24.97 -10.04 10.75
CA GLY A 45 24.85 -9.10 9.64
C GLY A 45 25.33 -9.67 8.31
N ALA A 46 26.48 -10.39 8.30
CA ALA A 46 26.99 -11.05 7.10
C ALA A 46 26.07 -12.17 6.59
N GLN A 47 25.44 -12.92 7.48
CA GLN A 47 24.46 -13.95 7.10
C GLN A 47 23.19 -13.34 6.56
N LEU A 48 22.70 -12.26 7.18
CA LEU A 48 21.54 -11.51 6.68
C LEU A 48 21.85 -10.92 5.30
N ALA A 49 23.01 -10.28 5.14
CA ALA A 49 23.45 -9.72 3.87
C ALA A 49 23.53 -10.76 2.74
N ALA A 50 23.90 -12.00 3.06
CA ALA A 50 23.99 -13.09 2.11
C ALA A 50 22.64 -13.80 1.84
N SER A 51 21.61 -13.57 2.67
CA SER A 51 20.33 -14.27 2.58
C SER A 51 19.40 -13.76 1.50
N TRP A 52 19.66 -12.60 0.91
CA TRP A 52 18.83 -11.97 -0.12
C TRP A 52 19.63 -11.03 -1.02
N THR A 53 19.11 -10.78 -2.21
CA THR A 53 19.77 -9.94 -3.24
C THR A 53 18.90 -8.75 -3.60
N ALA A 54 19.42 -7.54 -3.40
CA ALA A 54 18.76 -6.30 -3.83
C ALA A 54 18.84 -6.12 -5.38
N PRO A 55 17.90 -5.38 -6.00
CA PRO A 55 16.77 -4.69 -5.39
C PRO A 55 15.57 -5.60 -5.14
N LEU A 56 14.63 -5.13 -4.31
CA LEU A 56 13.35 -5.80 -4.11
C LEU A 56 12.34 -5.40 -5.21
N SER A 57 11.42 -6.31 -5.49
CA SER A 57 10.27 -6.09 -6.37
C SER A 57 9.05 -6.87 -5.87
N THR A 58 7.94 -6.81 -6.60
CA THR A 58 6.73 -7.55 -6.22
C THR A 58 6.35 -8.56 -7.30
N ARG A 59 5.81 -9.71 -6.88
CA ARG A 59 5.19 -10.72 -7.74
C ARG A 59 3.93 -11.21 -7.08
N ASP A 60 2.78 -10.95 -7.72
CA ASP A 60 1.48 -11.23 -7.12
C ASP A 60 1.41 -10.60 -5.72
N ARG A 61 1.07 -11.36 -4.70
CA ARG A 61 0.97 -10.92 -3.29
C ARG A 61 2.30 -10.87 -2.51
N TYR A 62 3.42 -11.08 -3.16
CA TYR A 62 4.71 -11.28 -2.49
C TYR A 62 5.74 -10.24 -2.87
N VAL A 63 6.50 -9.78 -1.87
CA VAL A 63 7.78 -9.10 -2.09
C VAL A 63 8.81 -10.17 -2.43
N VAL A 64 9.62 -9.92 -3.45
CA VAL A 64 10.68 -10.82 -3.91
C VAL A 64 11.99 -10.07 -4.09
N ASP A 65 13.09 -10.78 -3.96
CA ASP A 65 14.43 -10.27 -4.22
C ASP A 65 14.75 -10.25 -5.74
N ALA A 66 15.95 -9.80 -6.10
CA ALA A 66 16.38 -9.72 -7.49
C ALA A 66 16.42 -11.08 -8.20
N ASN A 67 16.56 -12.19 -7.48
CA ASN A 67 16.50 -13.56 -8.01
C ASN A 67 15.05 -14.02 -8.23
N GLY A 68 14.10 -13.28 -7.67
CA GLY A 68 12.67 -13.62 -7.65
C GLY A 68 12.31 -14.56 -6.51
N ASP A 69 13.18 -14.73 -5.53
CA ASP A 69 12.90 -15.49 -4.32
C ASP A 69 12.10 -14.64 -3.32
N ARG A 70 11.18 -15.29 -2.60
CA ARG A 70 10.35 -14.63 -1.59
C ARG A 70 11.21 -13.92 -0.54
N PHE A 71 11.07 -12.62 -0.39
CA PHE A 71 11.62 -11.84 0.70
C PHE A 71 10.48 -11.41 1.64
N LYS A 72 10.28 -12.17 2.72
CA LYS A 72 9.28 -11.81 3.73
C LYS A 72 9.83 -10.66 4.58
N LEU A 73 9.13 -9.51 4.57
CA LEU A 73 9.48 -8.39 5.43
C LEU A 73 9.13 -8.74 6.89
N LYS A 74 10.14 -9.00 7.68
CA LYS A 74 10.08 -9.15 9.14
C LYS A 74 10.66 -7.90 9.74
N SER A 75 9.81 -6.89 9.95
CA SER A 75 10.27 -5.53 10.22
C SER A 75 9.89 -5.06 11.61
N GLY A 76 10.53 -3.97 12.00
CA GLY A 76 10.11 -3.15 13.11
C GLY A 76 10.39 -1.67 12.86
N ASN A 77 9.73 -0.83 13.59
CA ASN A 77 9.78 0.61 13.45
C ASN A 77 10.81 1.21 14.42
N TRP A 78 11.90 1.74 13.92
CA TRP A 78 12.89 2.44 14.76
C TRP A 78 12.52 3.92 14.86
N ALA A 79 11.64 4.23 15.81
CA ALA A 79 11.09 5.56 16.03
C ALA A 79 12.13 6.57 16.57
N GLY A 80 11.80 7.86 16.46
CA GLY A 80 12.54 8.98 17.02
C GLY A 80 12.82 10.10 16.03
N ALA A 81 13.22 9.77 14.81
CA ALA A 81 13.61 10.78 13.82
C ALA A 81 12.42 11.55 13.22
N GLN A 82 11.20 11.10 13.41
CA GLN A 82 9.98 11.85 13.10
C GLN A 82 9.66 12.93 14.13
N GLY A 83 10.40 12.95 15.23
CA GLY A 83 10.09 13.75 16.41
C GLY A 83 9.39 12.92 17.49
N THR A 84 9.15 13.52 18.62
CA THR A 84 8.48 12.90 19.75
C THR A 84 7.60 13.90 20.50
N TRP A 85 7.27 13.63 21.75
CA TRP A 85 6.24 14.34 22.51
C TRP A 85 6.35 15.88 22.44
N GLN A 86 7.55 16.42 22.24
CA GLN A 86 7.76 17.86 22.07
C GLN A 86 6.99 18.39 20.87
N GLY A 87 5.75 18.38 20.90
CA GLY A 87 4.93 18.98 19.89
C GLY A 87 3.86 18.07 19.33
N SER A 88 3.68 16.89 19.86
CA SER A 88 2.61 16.01 19.43
C SER A 88 1.98 15.26 20.59
N GLY A 89 0.71 14.95 20.44
CA GLY A 89 -0.08 14.25 21.43
C GLY A 89 -0.37 15.06 22.70
N ASP A 90 -1.29 14.60 23.49
CA ASP A 90 -1.56 15.16 24.82
C ASP A 90 -0.62 14.53 25.83
N VAL A 91 0.32 15.34 26.36
CA VAL A 91 1.24 14.87 27.42
C VAL A 91 0.55 14.52 28.73
N GLY A 92 -0.69 14.91 28.90
CA GLY A 92 -1.54 14.54 30.03
C GLY A 92 -2.28 13.22 29.85
N ASP A 93 -2.33 12.70 28.62
CA ASP A 93 -2.94 11.41 28.34
C ASP A 93 -2.02 10.28 28.78
N VAL A 94 -2.43 9.60 29.86
CA VAL A 94 -1.67 8.47 30.43
C VAL A 94 -1.61 7.27 29.50
N ALA A 95 -2.49 7.18 28.50
CA ALA A 95 -2.46 6.16 27.47
C ALA A 95 -1.44 6.46 26.37
N ASN A 96 -0.97 7.71 26.26
CA ASN A 96 0.09 8.07 25.33
C ASN A 96 1.44 7.57 25.84
N HIS A 97 1.83 6.38 25.43
CA HIS A 97 3.06 5.73 25.86
C HIS A 97 4.35 6.50 25.44
N GLN A 98 4.23 7.48 24.57
CA GLN A 98 5.33 8.35 24.15
C GLN A 98 5.26 9.76 24.76
N ALA A 99 4.32 10.01 25.66
CA ALA A 99 4.26 11.27 26.37
C ALA A 99 5.59 11.57 27.07
N ARG A 100 6.06 12.83 26.94
CA ARG A 100 7.34 13.32 27.50
C ARG A 100 8.60 12.70 26.89
N GLN A 101 8.50 11.92 25.83
CA GLN A 101 9.65 11.39 25.15
C GLN A 101 10.43 12.50 24.41
N MET A 102 11.76 12.46 24.51
CA MET A 102 12.68 13.37 23.82
C MET A 102 13.57 12.55 22.90
N SER A 103 13.43 12.73 21.58
CA SER A 103 14.27 12.03 20.59
C SER A 103 15.36 12.91 20.00
N HIS A 104 15.29 14.23 20.20
CA HIS A 104 16.14 15.19 19.49
C HIS A 104 16.12 15.02 17.96
N ASN A 105 14.99 14.51 17.43
CA ASN A 105 14.72 14.30 15.99
C ASN A 105 15.67 13.27 15.33
N ILE A 106 16.16 12.33 16.10
CA ILE A 106 17.01 11.21 15.67
C ILE A 106 16.45 9.88 16.20
N PRO A 107 16.82 8.72 15.61
CA PRO A 107 16.40 7.43 16.13
C PRO A 107 16.76 7.25 17.61
N LEU A 108 15.86 6.65 18.38
CA LEU A 108 15.99 6.49 19.82
C LEU A 108 17.12 5.54 20.22
N GLY A 109 17.66 5.72 21.42
CA GLY A 109 18.65 4.84 22.04
C GLY A 109 20.11 5.17 21.73
N LEU A 110 20.38 6.14 20.85
CA LEU A 110 21.75 6.53 20.45
C LEU A 110 22.54 7.20 21.59
N ASP A 111 21.87 7.70 22.60
CA ASP A 111 22.47 8.23 23.83
C ASP A 111 22.89 7.13 24.80
N ARG A 112 22.35 5.92 24.68
CA ARG A 112 22.48 4.81 25.63
C ARG A 112 23.34 3.67 25.13
N LYS A 113 23.30 3.39 23.82
CA LYS A 113 23.91 2.20 23.24
C LYS A 113 24.54 2.50 21.88
N PRO A 114 25.72 1.90 21.55
CA PRO A 114 26.30 1.97 20.22
C PRO A 114 25.35 1.42 19.15
N ILE A 115 25.33 2.01 17.96
CA ILE A 115 24.47 1.56 16.84
C ILE A 115 24.65 0.07 16.57
N ALA A 116 25.89 -0.42 16.53
CA ALA A 116 26.16 -1.84 16.24
C ALA A 116 25.50 -2.78 17.26
N ASP A 117 25.46 -2.39 18.52
CA ASP A 117 24.83 -3.18 19.57
C ASP A 117 23.30 -3.11 19.52
N ILE A 118 22.73 -1.96 19.08
CA ILE A 118 21.29 -1.84 18.80
C ILE A 118 20.91 -2.77 17.64
N LEU A 119 21.71 -2.81 16.59
CA LEU A 119 21.48 -3.72 15.45
C LEU A 119 21.59 -5.19 15.85
N ALA A 120 22.52 -5.53 16.77
CA ALA A 120 22.59 -6.88 17.33
C ALA A 120 21.31 -7.28 18.08
N ASP A 121 20.69 -6.33 18.80
CA ASP A 121 19.37 -6.58 19.41
C ASP A 121 18.27 -6.78 18.37
N PHE A 122 18.31 -6.08 17.23
CA PHE A 122 17.36 -6.29 16.13
C PHE A 122 17.55 -7.67 15.46
N HIS A 123 18.78 -8.14 15.31
CA HIS A 123 19.06 -9.51 14.89
C HIS A 123 18.51 -10.53 15.90
N ALA A 124 18.67 -10.27 17.20
CA ALA A 124 18.14 -11.13 18.24
C ALA A 124 16.60 -11.21 18.24
N LEU A 125 15.94 -10.15 17.78
CA LEU A 125 14.49 -10.14 17.53
C LEU A 125 14.06 -10.87 16.25
N GLY A 126 15.00 -11.36 15.44
CA GLY A 126 14.71 -12.08 14.19
C GLY A 126 14.28 -11.18 13.02
N LEU A 127 14.61 -9.89 13.08
CA LEU A 127 14.28 -8.93 12.03
C LEU A 127 15.23 -9.05 10.84
N ASN A 128 14.73 -8.67 9.65
CA ASN A 128 15.52 -8.56 8.42
C ASN A 128 15.35 -7.20 7.73
N SER A 129 14.45 -6.39 8.23
CA SER A 129 14.12 -5.09 7.66
C SER A 129 13.71 -4.09 8.75
N ILE A 130 13.96 -2.82 8.49
CA ILE A 130 13.66 -1.73 9.44
C ILE A 130 12.86 -0.65 8.71
N ARG A 131 11.70 -0.30 9.26
CA ARG A 131 10.97 0.91 8.90
C ARG A 131 11.55 2.06 9.72
N LEU A 132 12.01 3.10 9.02
CA LEU A 132 12.69 4.24 9.64
C LEU A 132 11.88 5.52 9.44
N PRO A 133 11.05 5.91 10.43
CA PRO A 133 10.27 7.14 10.39
C PRO A 133 11.15 8.39 10.35
N PHE A 134 10.74 9.40 9.57
CA PHE A 134 11.37 10.73 9.53
C PHE A 134 10.30 11.83 9.34
N ALA A 135 10.66 13.08 9.67
CA ALA A 135 9.87 14.26 9.36
C ALA A 135 10.42 15.01 8.14
N ASN A 136 9.56 15.60 7.29
CA ASN A 136 10.02 16.43 6.17
C ASN A 136 10.93 17.58 6.64
N ALA A 137 10.65 18.16 7.81
CA ALA A 137 11.44 19.24 8.41
C ALA A 137 12.94 18.89 8.53
N MET A 138 13.27 17.60 8.73
CA MET A 138 14.64 17.10 8.84
C MET A 138 15.52 17.47 7.64
N ILE A 139 14.94 17.51 6.44
CA ILE A 139 15.67 17.78 5.19
C ILE A 139 16.31 19.17 5.20
N ARG A 140 15.69 20.11 5.92
CA ARG A 140 16.10 21.53 5.99
C ARG A 140 16.68 21.91 7.33
N ASP A 141 16.72 20.98 8.29
CA ASP A 141 17.22 21.22 9.63
C ASP A 141 18.75 21.24 9.62
N THR A 142 19.31 22.42 9.89
CA THR A 142 20.77 22.64 10.01
C THR A 142 21.23 22.67 11.44
N SER A 143 20.35 22.48 12.42
CA SER A 143 20.73 22.44 13.84
C SER A 143 21.59 21.23 14.14
N VAL A 144 22.52 21.40 15.08
CA VAL A 144 23.37 20.30 15.52
C VAL A 144 22.68 19.55 16.65
N VAL A 145 22.67 18.24 16.54
CA VAL A 145 22.13 17.35 17.59
C VAL A 145 22.96 17.53 18.87
N PRO A 146 22.34 17.66 20.07
CA PRO A 146 23.09 17.75 21.32
C PRO A 146 24.02 16.55 21.53
N ASP A 147 25.23 16.76 21.99
CA ASP A 147 26.23 15.70 22.26
C ASP A 147 25.66 14.62 23.20
N SER A 148 24.80 15.02 24.15
CA SER A 148 24.14 14.10 25.09
C SER A 148 23.20 13.13 24.40
N ALA A 149 22.54 13.53 23.31
CA ALA A 149 21.61 12.69 22.56
C ALA A 149 22.30 11.58 21.76
N VAL A 150 23.60 11.67 21.57
CA VAL A 150 24.44 10.69 20.87
C VAL A 150 25.61 10.22 21.75
N ALA A 151 25.44 10.25 23.07
CA ALA A 151 26.55 10.02 24.03
C ALA A 151 27.22 8.66 23.85
N ALA A 152 26.47 7.60 23.50
CA ALA A 152 27.03 6.29 23.22
C ALA A 152 27.63 6.15 21.81
N ASN A 153 27.52 7.18 20.97
CA ASN A 153 27.94 7.20 19.57
C ASN A 153 28.77 8.47 19.25
N PRO A 154 29.97 8.61 19.80
CA PRO A 154 30.74 9.85 19.71
C PRO A 154 31.07 10.29 18.26
N GLN A 155 31.05 9.36 17.30
CA GLN A 155 31.22 9.65 15.87
C GLN A 155 30.04 10.46 15.26
N LEU A 156 28.94 10.57 15.99
CA LEU A 156 27.75 11.33 15.58
C LEU A 156 27.74 12.78 16.11
N LYS A 157 28.66 13.13 17.00
CA LYS A 157 28.76 14.49 17.52
C LYS A 157 28.99 15.52 16.42
N GLY A 158 28.35 16.67 16.56
CA GLY A 158 28.44 17.77 15.60
C GLY A 158 27.64 17.56 14.31
N LYS A 159 26.82 16.50 14.24
CA LYS A 159 25.98 16.19 13.08
C LYS A 159 24.56 16.79 13.22
N THR A 160 23.95 17.09 12.07
CA THR A 160 22.53 17.45 12.00
C THR A 160 21.66 16.18 12.08
N PRO A 161 20.34 16.28 12.36
CA PRO A 161 19.45 15.12 12.36
C PRO A 161 19.52 14.27 11.08
N LEU A 162 19.55 14.92 9.91
CA LEU A 162 19.68 14.20 8.63
C LEU A 162 21.03 13.47 8.51
N GLN A 163 22.12 14.06 8.98
CA GLN A 163 23.44 13.41 8.97
C GLN A 163 23.53 12.25 9.97
N VAL A 164 22.80 12.30 11.08
CA VAL A 164 22.65 11.16 12.00
C VAL A 164 21.84 10.05 11.31
N LEU A 165 20.73 10.41 10.65
CA LEU A 165 19.93 9.45 9.87
C LEU A 165 20.79 8.74 8.82
N ASP A 166 21.63 9.48 8.07
CA ASP A 166 22.57 8.90 7.09
C ASP A 166 23.48 7.84 7.71
N ALA A 167 24.05 8.15 8.89
CA ALA A 167 24.94 7.22 9.57
C ALA A 167 24.21 5.96 10.06
N VAL A 168 22.98 6.12 10.52
CA VAL A 168 22.11 4.99 10.94
C VAL A 168 21.72 4.13 9.74
N VAL A 169 21.30 4.75 8.64
CA VAL A 169 20.98 4.03 7.37
C VAL A 169 22.20 3.24 6.90
N ALA A 170 23.38 3.90 6.82
CA ALA A 170 24.60 3.22 6.39
C ALA A 170 25.01 2.05 7.30
N ALA A 171 24.81 2.17 8.61
CA ALA A 171 25.07 1.09 9.55
C ALA A 171 24.10 -0.10 9.31
N MET A 172 22.79 0.16 9.19
CA MET A 172 21.79 -0.88 8.95
C MET A 172 22.02 -1.63 7.63
N THR A 173 22.27 -0.89 6.54
CA THR A 173 22.48 -1.51 5.22
C THR A 173 23.80 -2.28 5.15
N THR A 174 24.84 -1.80 5.80
CA THR A 174 26.12 -2.53 5.94
C THR A 174 25.93 -3.84 6.72
N ASP A 175 25.07 -3.81 7.73
CA ASP A 175 24.72 -4.99 8.56
C ASP A 175 23.63 -5.88 7.92
N GLY A 176 23.29 -5.62 6.65
CA GLY A 176 22.45 -6.49 5.84
C GLY A 176 20.95 -6.24 5.90
N PHE A 177 20.46 -5.34 6.73
CA PHE A 177 19.05 -5.01 6.81
C PHE A 177 18.54 -4.34 5.54
N ALA A 178 17.32 -4.67 5.15
CA ALA A 178 16.55 -3.88 4.21
C ALA A 178 15.97 -2.66 4.94
N VAL A 179 16.20 -1.45 4.42
CA VAL A 179 15.74 -0.20 5.04
C VAL A 179 14.59 0.39 4.23
N ILE A 180 13.49 0.68 4.90
CA ILE A 180 12.32 1.35 4.35
C ILE A 180 12.21 2.72 5.04
N LEU A 181 12.37 3.78 4.27
CA LEU A 181 12.16 5.13 4.77
C LEU A 181 10.66 5.41 4.86
N ASN A 182 10.20 5.97 5.96
CA ASN A 182 8.80 6.33 6.17
C ASN A 182 8.66 7.84 6.43
N ASN A 183 7.91 8.53 5.59
CA ASN A 183 7.52 9.91 5.86
C ASN A 183 6.40 9.93 6.91
N HIS A 184 6.78 10.11 8.16
CA HIS A 184 5.86 10.01 9.28
C HIS A 184 5.06 11.29 9.50
N THR A 185 5.75 12.43 9.48
CA THR A 185 5.19 13.74 9.78
C THR A 185 5.79 14.81 8.86
N THR A 186 5.13 15.95 8.77
CA THR A 186 5.67 17.13 8.06
C THR A 186 6.68 17.87 8.91
N SER A 187 6.29 18.22 10.15
CA SER A 187 7.18 18.80 11.18
C SER A 187 7.57 17.74 12.20
N TYR A 188 8.54 18.05 13.05
CA TYR A 188 8.98 17.17 14.13
C TYR A 188 7.93 17.01 15.21
N ARG A 189 6.95 16.18 14.92
CA ARG A 189 5.89 15.82 15.85
C ARG A 189 5.69 14.32 15.79
N PHE A 190 5.30 13.74 16.89
CA PHE A 190 5.15 12.29 16.93
C PHE A 190 4.10 11.79 15.93
N CYS A 191 2.88 12.18 16.09
CA CYS A 191 1.74 12.04 15.17
C CYS A 191 0.51 12.70 15.79
N CYS A 192 -0.60 12.60 15.12
CA CYS A 192 -1.93 12.47 15.72
C CYS A 192 -2.42 13.69 16.49
N GLY A 193 -2.35 14.85 15.90
CA GLY A 193 -2.98 16.07 16.42
C GLY A 193 -3.50 16.91 15.26
N LEU A 194 -4.35 17.87 15.50
CA LEU A 194 -4.78 18.85 14.48
C LEU A 194 -3.75 19.97 14.36
N ASP A 195 -2.52 19.62 14.03
CA ASP A 195 -1.36 20.50 14.09
C ASP A 195 -0.63 20.71 12.75
N GLY A 196 -1.25 20.29 11.66
CA GLY A 196 -0.68 20.39 10.31
C GLY A 196 0.12 19.19 9.87
N ASN A 197 0.05 18.07 10.58
CA ASN A 197 0.71 16.82 10.23
C ASN A 197 -0.25 15.72 9.71
N GLU A 198 -1.54 15.99 9.64
CA GLU A 198 -2.58 15.00 9.34
C GLU A 198 -2.53 14.50 7.90
N ARG A 199 -2.27 15.41 6.96
CA ARG A 199 -2.09 15.07 5.56
C ARG A 199 -0.68 15.45 5.11
N TRP A 200 -0.26 14.89 3.95
CA TRP A 200 1.01 15.22 3.31
C TRP A 200 1.15 16.70 2.96
N ASN A 201 0.02 17.41 2.83
CA ASN A 201 -0.06 18.80 2.39
C ASN A 201 -0.80 19.74 3.36
N SER A 202 -0.96 19.36 4.62
CA SER A 202 -1.53 20.27 5.64
C SER A 202 -0.55 21.40 5.99
N GLY A 203 0.73 21.08 6.22
CA GLY A 203 1.77 22.04 6.59
C GLY A 203 2.75 22.41 5.45
N GLN A 204 2.53 21.89 4.25
CA GLN A 204 3.36 22.12 3.07
C GLN A 204 2.55 21.90 1.79
N SER A 205 3.07 22.19 0.60
CA SER A 205 2.41 21.82 -0.64
C SER A 205 2.66 20.35 -1.02
N THR A 206 1.77 19.75 -1.82
CA THR A 206 1.99 18.43 -2.41
C THR A 206 3.30 18.39 -3.21
N GLN A 207 3.61 19.45 -3.98
CA GLN A 207 4.87 19.52 -4.74
C GLN A 207 6.09 19.48 -3.82
N GLN A 208 6.07 20.21 -2.69
CA GLN A 208 7.18 20.19 -1.74
C GLN A 208 7.39 18.80 -1.12
N TRP A 209 6.29 18.11 -0.79
CA TRP A 209 6.34 16.74 -0.30
C TRP A 209 6.93 15.77 -1.34
N ILE A 210 6.56 15.91 -2.61
CA ILE A 210 7.14 15.12 -3.71
C ILE A 210 8.63 15.42 -3.89
N ASP A 211 9.02 16.70 -3.85
CA ASP A 211 10.40 17.12 -4.00
C ASP A 211 11.28 16.58 -2.86
N ASP A 212 10.76 16.57 -1.64
CA ASP A 212 11.41 15.98 -0.47
C ASP A 212 11.66 14.47 -0.66
N TRP A 213 10.67 13.76 -1.16
CA TRP A 213 10.81 12.35 -1.47
C TRP A 213 11.83 12.08 -2.57
N VAL A 214 11.79 12.84 -3.65
CA VAL A 214 12.78 12.72 -4.73
C VAL A 214 14.20 13.04 -4.24
N PHE A 215 14.33 14.02 -3.35
CA PHE A 215 15.62 14.34 -2.71
C PHE A 215 16.14 13.14 -1.90
N LEU A 216 15.34 12.57 -1.01
CA LEU A 216 15.74 11.43 -0.19
C LEU A 216 16.01 10.17 -1.03
N ALA A 217 15.16 9.88 -2.00
CA ALA A 217 15.36 8.75 -2.91
C ALA A 217 16.73 8.86 -3.64
N LYS A 218 17.04 10.04 -4.18
CA LYS A 218 18.33 10.28 -4.84
C LYS A 218 19.51 10.23 -3.88
N ARG A 219 19.32 10.64 -2.61
CA ARG A 219 20.38 10.62 -1.58
C ARG A 219 20.88 9.20 -1.34
N TYR A 220 19.99 8.22 -1.34
CA TYR A 220 20.32 6.81 -1.07
C TYR A 220 20.33 5.91 -2.31
N LYS A 221 20.27 6.46 -3.53
CA LYS A 221 20.11 5.69 -4.78
C LYS A 221 21.19 4.62 -5.03
N ASP A 222 22.38 4.85 -4.49
CA ASP A 222 23.53 3.96 -4.67
C ASP A 222 23.58 2.87 -3.59
N ASP A 223 22.81 3.00 -2.53
CA ASP A 223 22.62 1.98 -1.49
C ASP A 223 21.38 1.12 -1.81
N LYS A 224 21.62 -0.04 -2.44
CA LYS A 224 20.54 -0.92 -2.90
C LYS A 224 19.76 -1.60 -1.77
N ARG A 225 20.22 -1.48 -0.52
CA ARG A 225 19.51 -1.99 0.66
C ARG A 225 18.58 -0.95 1.29
N VAL A 226 18.61 0.29 0.86
CA VAL A 226 17.49 1.21 1.00
C VAL A 226 16.45 0.81 -0.05
N VAL A 227 15.48 0.01 0.34
CA VAL A 227 14.62 -0.75 -0.58
C VAL A 227 13.25 -0.13 -0.82
N GLY A 228 12.81 0.81 0.02
CA GLY A 228 11.44 1.32 -0.08
C GLY A 228 11.24 2.73 0.45
N ALA A 229 10.24 3.38 -0.14
CA ALA A 229 9.67 4.66 0.27
C ALA A 229 8.22 4.42 0.71
N ASP A 230 7.97 4.50 2.00
CA ASP A 230 6.65 4.48 2.61
C ASP A 230 6.15 5.92 2.69
N LEU A 231 5.24 6.25 1.77
CA LEU A 231 5.05 7.61 1.29
C LEU A 231 4.48 8.56 2.34
N ARG A 232 3.53 8.11 3.16
CA ARG A 232 2.97 8.94 4.22
C ARG A 232 2.27 8.11 5.28
N ASN A 233 2.68 8.31 6.53
CA ASN A 233 2.09 7.66 7.69
C ASN A 233 0.70 8.19 7.99
N GLU A 234 -0.23 7.29 8.25
CA GLU A 234 -1.55 7.49 8.86
C GLU A 234 -2.24 8.80 8.49
N VAL A 235 -2.51 8.98 7.19
CA VAL A 235 -3.20 10.18 6.71
C VAL A 235 -4.57 10.30 7.38
N ARG A 236 -4.78 11.43 8.05
CA ARG A 236 -5.96 11.71 8.88
C ARG A 236 -6.72 12.90 8.37
N ARG A 237 -7.88 13.09 8.97
CA ARG A 237 -8.67 14.30 8.82
C ARG A 237 -7.90 15.51 9.40
N ASP A 238 -7.96 16.61 8.71
CA ASP A 238 -7.59 17.92 9.22
C ASP A 238 -8.86 18.67 9.68
N THR A 239 -8.72 19.76 10.43
CA THR A 239 -9.85 20.48 11.04
C THR A 239 -11.00 20.77 10.07
N TRP A 240 -10.69 21.08 8.82
CA TRP A 240 -11.67 21.45 7.79
C TRP A 240 -11.51 20.75 6.46
N ASN A 241 -10.49 19.91 6.32
CA ASN A 241 -10.09 19.34 5.05
C ASN A 241 -9.77 17.86 5.22
N ASP A 242 -10.71 17.00 4.90
CA ASP A 242 -10.53 15.57 4.99
C ASP A 242 -9.78 15.01 3.78
N PRO A 243 -8.97 13.98 3.98
CA PRO A 243 -8.44 13.19 2.87
C PRO A 243 -9.60 12.48 2.16
N ASN A 244 -9.43 12.25 0.88
CA ASN A 244 -10.36 11.44 0.09
C ASN A 244 -9.60 10.52 -0.85
N TRP A 245 -10.34 9.69 -1.59
CA TRP A 245 -9.77 8.70 -2.46
C TRP A 245 -10.48 8.73 -3.82
N GLY A 246 -9.77 9.12 -4.88
CA GLY A 246 -10.28 9.10 -6.23
C GLY A 246 -11.13 10.32 -6.63
N TRP A 247 -11.10 11.43 -5.88
CA TRP A 247 -11.87 12.64 -6.21
C TRP A 247 -11.13 13.61 -7.14
N GLY A 248 -9.84 13.40 -7.39
CA GLY A 248 -9.02 14.21 -8.29
C GLY A 248 -8.65 15.59 -7.76
N ASN A 249 -9.04 15.94 -6.53
CA ASN A 249 -8.73 17.22 -5.89
C ASN A 249 -7.40 17.20 -5.10
N ASP A 250 -7.07 18.29 -4.42
CA ASP A 250 -5.82 18.43 -3.66
C ASP A 250 -5.77 17.58 -2.38
N HIS A 251 -6.89 16.96 -2.00
CA HIS A 251 -7.00 16.08 -0.84
C HIS A 251 -7.07 14.59 -1.22
N ASP A 252 -6.93 14.29 -2.51
CA ASP A 252 -6.99 12.94 -3.03
C ASP A 252 -5.68 12.20 -2.78
N LEU A 253 -5.70 11.32 -1.77
CA LEU A 253 -4.53 10.55 -1.39
C LEU A 253 -4.11 9.56 -2.48
N ASN A 254 -5.06 8.92 -3.18
CA ASN A 254 -4.76 8.01 -4.27
C ASN A 254 -3.92 8.74 -5.34
N LYS A 255 -4.39 9.90 -5.80
CA LYS A 255 -3.70 10.74 -6.77
C LYS A 255 -2.32 11.18 -6.28
N ALA A 256 -2.24 11.71 -5.07
CA ALA A 256 -0.99 12.24 -4.53
C ALA A 256 0.09 11.15 -4.39
N MET A 257 -0.30 9.95 -3.93
CA MET A 257 0.62 8.82 -3.82
C MET A 257 1.10 8.31 -5.18
N GLU A 258 0.24 8.28 -6.20
CA GLU A 258 0.64 7.91 -7.55
C GLU A 258 1.61 8.93 -8.15
N GLU A 259 1.34 10.22 -8.01
CA GLU A 259 2.22 11.28 -8.48
C GLU A 259 3.59 11.20 -7.79
N ALA A 260 3.63 11.07 -6.46
CA ALA A 260 4.87 10.95 -5.70
C ALA A 260 5.63 9.67 -6.08
N GLY A 261 4.94 8.52 -6.09
CA GLY A 261 5.53 7.23 -6.44
C GLY A 261 6.13 7.22 -7.84
N ASN A 262 5.42 7.80 -8.82
CA ASN A 262 5.92 7.91 -10.19
C ASN A 262 7.15 8.81 -10.29
N LYS A 263 7.20 9.93 -9.56
CA LYS A 263 8.38 10.81 -9.51
C LYS A 263 9.58 10.15 -8.84
N ILE A 264 9.35 9.40 -7.78
CA ILE A 264 10.39 8.59 -7.13
C ILE A 264 10.94 7.55 -8.11
N LEU A 265 10.07 6.78 -8.77
CA LEU A 265 10.47 5.72 -9.70
C LEU A 265 11.15 6.25 -10.98
N GLN A 266 10.82 7.47 -11.42
CA GLN A 266 11.59 8.16 -12.47
C GLN A 266 13.02 8.46 -12.03
N ALA A 267 13.21 8.84 -10.78
CA ALA A 267 14.51 9.19 -10.23
C ALA A 267 15.32 7.96 -9.81
N VAL A 268 14.66 6.97 -9.20
CA VAL A 268 15.26 5.75 -8.64
C VAL A 268 14.32 4.56 -8.89
N PRO A 269 14.41 3.88 -10.03
CA PRO A 269 13.44 2.87 -10.46
C PRO A 269 13.46 1.57 -9.64
N ASP A 270 14.43 1.40 -8.76
CA ASP A 270 14.61 0.18 -7.96
C ASP A 270 13.85 0.19 -6.63
N LEU A 271 13.36 1.33 -6.16
CA LEU A 271 12.65 1.44 -4.89
C LEU A 271 11.25 0.81 -4.95
N LEU A 272 10.86 0.11 -3.90
CA LEU A 272 9.45 -0.17 -3.62
C LEU A 272 8.76 1.14 -3.23
N VAL A 273 7.57 1.33 -3.73
CA VAL A 273 6.68 2.42 -3.33
C VAL A 273 5.58 1.82 -2.45
N ILE A 274 5.54 2.27 -1.21
CA ILE A 274 4.61 1.75 -0.22
C ILE A 274 3.53 2.78 0.02
N MET A 275 2.28 2.36 -0.12
CA MET A 275 1.11 3.22 -0.06
C MET A 275 0.16 2.75 1.03
N GLU A 276 -0.08 3.60 2.00
CA GLU A 276 -1.12 3.38 3.00
C GLU A 276 -2.49 3.76 2.44
N GLY A 277 -3.53 3.13 2.95
CA GLY A 277 -4.90 3.54 2.66
C GLY A 277 -5.40 4.63 3.59
N ILE A 278 -6.72 4.82 3.61
CA ILE A 278 -7.43 5.66 4.57
C ILE A 278 -8.63 4.89 5.11
N ASN A 279 -8.97 5.09 6.37
CA ASN A 279 -10.20 4.53 6.93
C ASN A 279 -11.41 5.43 6.76
N TRP A 280 -11.22 6.55 6.09
CA TRP A 280 -12.21 7.59 5.92
C TRP A 280 -12.24 8.11 4.47
N GLN A 281 -13.43 8.19 3.90
CA GLN A 281 -13.67 8.78 2.57
C GLN A 281 -14.78 9.82 2.67
N GLY A 282 -14.46 11.09 2.51
CA GLY A 282 -15.42 12.17 2.47
C GLY A 282 -15.56 12.96 3.77
N ILE A 283 -16.70 13.59 3.96
CA ILE A 283 -16.93 14.48 5.11
C ILE A 283 -17.34 13.64 6.32
N PRO A 284 -16.63 13.73 7.45
CA PRO A 284 -16.98 13.01 8.66
C PRO A 284 -18.31 13.49 9.24
N THR A 285 -19.08 12.57 9.75
CA THR A 285 -20.36 12.86 10.40
C THR A 285 -20.22 13.01 11.90
N ASP A 286 -19.14 12.51 12.50
CA ASP A 286 -18.97 12.39 13.93
C ASP A 286 -17.91 13.32 14.53
N LEU A 287 -17.14 14.03 13.71
CA LEU A 287 -16.06 14.93 14.12
C LEU A 287 -14.88 14.25 14.85
N THR A 288 -14.82 12.93 14.89
CA THR A 288 -13.69 12.21 15.49
C THR A 288 -12.54 12.01 14.52
N PRO A 289 -11.28 12.09 14.96
CA PRO A 289 -10.15 11.74 14.12
C PRO A 289 -10.15 10.24 13.77
N HIS A 290 -9.93 9.92 12.50
CA HIS A 290 -9.80 8.55 12.02
C HIS A 290 -8.39 8.38 11.48
N GLY A 291 -7.58 7.59 12.14
CA GLY A 291 -6.17 7.60 11.87
C GLY A 291 -5.57 6.28 11.39
N ARG A 292 -6.29 5.17 11.54
CA ARG A 292 -5.73 3.88 11.12
C ARG A 292 -5.97 3.66 9.65
N PRO A 293 -4.92 3.55 8.83
CA PRO A 293 -5.07 3.31 7.42
C PRO A 293 -5.62 1.91 7.17
N THR A 294 -6.71 1.83 6.43
CA THR A 294 -7.25 0.59 5.88
C THR A 294 -7.21 0.64 4.37
N LEU A 295 -7.19 -0.51 3.72
CA LEU A 295 -7.12 -0.60 2.26
C LEU A 295 -8.50 -0.71 1.60
N THR A 296 -9.58 -0.53 2.35
CA THR A 296 -10.96 -0.64 1.83
C THR A 296 -11.19 0.13 0.53
N PRO A 297 -10.70 1.39 0.36
CA PRO A 297 -10.91 2.14 -0.88
C PRO A 297 -10.24 1.52 -2.11
N VAL A 298 -9.17 0.75 -1.91
CA VAL A 298 -8.41 0.09 -2.99
C VAL A 298 -9.27 -0.93 -3.76
N ALA A 299 -10.29 -1.48 -3.10
CA ALA A 299 -11.22 -2.42 -3.73
C ALA A 299 -11.95 -1.82 -4.95
N THR A 300 -12.19 -0.51 -4.94
CA THR A 300 -12.88 0.21 -6.03
C THR A 300 -11.95 1.04 -6.91
N LEU A 301 -10.84 1.49 -6.38
CA LEU A 301 -9.84 2.26 -7.11
C LEU A 301 -8.44 1.95 -6.55
N SER A 302 -7.72 1.09 -7.25
CA SER A 302 -6.32 0.76 -6.91
C SER A 302 -5.35 1.76 -7.51
N ASN A 303 -4.16 1.83 -6.95
CA ASN A 303 -3.07 2.66 -7.45
C ASN A 303 -2.36 2.03 -8.64
N THR A 304 -1.87 2.87 -9.53
CA THR A 304 -1.11 2.45 -10.72
C THR A 304 0.21 3.21 -10.82
N LEU A 305 1.30 2.48 -10.88
CA LEU A 305 2.66 3.03 -10.98
C LEU A 305 3.27 2.77 -12.35
N ILE A 306 4.19 3.64 -12.78
CA ILE A 306 5.01 3.43 -14.01
C ILE A 306 5.77 2.10 -13.97
N ARG A 307 6.07 1.60 -12.80
CA ARG A 307 6.65 0.28 -12.52
C ARG A 307 5.67 -0.50 -11.66
N SER A 308 4.81 -1.29 -12.30
CA SER A 308 3.78 -2.09 -11.61
C SER A 308 4.35 -3.14 -10.65
N ASP A 309 5.63 -3.48 -10.78
CA ASP A 309 6.36 -4.40 -9.91
C ASP A 309 6.98 -3.73 -8.67
N LYS A 310 6.59 -2.49 -8.37
CA LYS A 310 7.14 -1.74 -7.23
C LYS A 310 6.10 -1.30 -6.20
N LEU A 311 4.83 -1.63 -6.40
CA LEU A 311 3.75 -1.29 -5.48
C LEU A 311 3.67 -2.28 -4.34
N VAL A 312 3.62 -1.77 -3.11
CA VAL A 312 3.26 -2.48 -1.88
C VAL A 312 2.19 -1.65 -1.17
N TYR A 313 1.14 -2.28 -0.69
CA TYR A 313 0.17 -1.61 0.16
C TYR A 313 0.49 -1.81 1.64
N ALA A 314 0.17 -0.81 2.46
CA ALA A 314 0.39 -0.86 3.89
C ALA A 314 -0.88 -0.55 4.68
N ALA A 315 -1.03 -1.20 5.84
CA ALA A 315 -2.14 -0.98 6.76
C ALA A 315 -1.66 -1.12 8.21
N HIS A 316 -2.37 -0.47 9.14
CA HIS A 316 -2.07 -0.49 10.56
C HIS A 316 -3.20 -1.13 11.36
N PHE A 317 -2.84 -1.93 12.37
CA PHE A 317 -3.82 -2.56 13.24
C PHE A 317 -3.35 -2.53 14.69
N TYR A 318 -4.23 -2.06 15.56
CA TYR A 318 -4.03 -2.06 17.00
C TYR A 318 -5.28 -2.61 17.69
N GLY A 319 -5.11 -3.26 18.82
CA GLY A 319 -6.20 -3.94 19.51
C GLY A 319 -7.27 -3.01 19.99
N TYR A 320 -6.86 -1.93 20.61
CA TYR A 320 -7.72 -0.92 21.17
C TYR A 320 -7.73 0.33 20.28
N THR A 321 -7.26 1.43 20.77
CA THR A 321 -7.26 2.70 20.06
C THR A 321 -5.92 3.02 19.41
N GLY A 322 -4.94 2.14 19.56
CA GLY A 322 -3.58 2.35 19.07
C GLY A 322 -2.67 3.02 20.11
N PRO A 323 -1.40 3.19 19.81
CA PRO A 323 -0.42 3.65 20.77
C PRO A 323 -0.55 5.14 21.13
N ASN A 324 -1.40 5.86 20.45
CA ASN A 324 -1.54 7.29 20.61
C ASN A 324 -3.01 7.71 20.61
N HIS A 325 -3.67 7.45 21.67
CA HIS A 325 -5.12 7.53 21.83
C HIS A 325 -5.68 8.93 22.00
N THR A 326 -5.21 9.91 21.37
CA THR A 326 -5.70 11.26 21.54
C THR A 326 -7.23 11.33 21.46
N GLY A 327 -7.85 11.39 22.62
CA GLY A 327 -9.29 11.53 22.76
C GLY A 327 -10.15 10.36 22.28
N ALA A 328 -9.56 9.26 21.89
CA ALA A 328 -10.31 8.09 21.46
C ALA A 328 -10.83 7.32 22.67
N THR A 329 -11.93 7.74 23.21
CA THR A 329 -12.64 7.07 24.28
C THR A 329 -13.51 5.95 23.75
N GLY A 330 -12.89 4.96 23.10
CA GLY A 330 -13.57 3.74 22.77
C GLY A 330 -14.16 3.63 21.36
N THR A 331 -14.58 4.70 20.74
CA THR A 331 -15.19 4.67 19.39
C THR A 331 -14.38 5.41 18.35
N GLY A 332 -13.30 6.06 18.74
CA GLY A 332 -12.59 7.02 17.92
C GLY A 332 -12.14 6.49 16.58
N GLU A 333 -10.99 5.86 16.52
CA GLU A 333 -10.32 5.57 15.24
C GLU A 333 -10.86 4.34 14.52
N THR A 334 -11.57 3.46 15.22
CA THR A 334 -12.08 2.20 14.64
C THR A 334 -13.60 2.15 14.59
N HIS A 335 -14.27 3.22 15.02
CA HIS A 335 -15.69 3.17 15.29
C HIS A 335 -16.02 2.07 16.31
N ASP A 336 -17.01 1.39 16.35
CA ASP A 336 -17.36 0.29 17.21
C ASP A 336 -17.62 -0.98 16.38
N PRO A 337 -17.34 -2.15 16.91
CA PRO A 337 -16.66 -2.48 18.15
C PRO A 337 -15.13 -2.38 18.02
N ARG A 338 -14.43 -2.22 19.13
CA ARG A 338 -12.96 -2.28 19.17
C ARG A 338 -12.48 -3.67 18.80
N TYR A 339 -11.34 -3.76 18.14
CA TYR A 339 -10.81 -5.04 17.64
C TYR A 339 -10.57 -6.07 18.75
N GLU A 340 -10.25 -5.65 19.95
CA GLU A 340 -10.05 -6.52 21.10
C GLU A 340 -11.32 -7.23 21.58
N GLU A 341 -12.51 -6.77 21.17
CA GLU A 341 -13.78 -7.38 21.50
C GLU A 341 -14.22 -8.44 20.49
N PHE A 342 -13.52 -8.55 19.38
CA PHE A 342 -13.83 -9.55 18.37
C PHE A 342 -13.36 -10.95 18.78
N THR A 343 -14.16 -11.93 18.45
CA THR A 343 -13.68 -13.32 18.43
C THR A 343 -12.57 -13.48 17.39
N PRO A 344 -11.72 -14.52 17.50
CA PRO A 344 -10.65 -14.75 16.50
C PRO A 344 -11.15 -14.81 15.06
N ALA A 345 -12.35 -15.36 14.82
CA ALA A 345 -12.95 -15.44 13.49
C ALA A 345 -13.42 -14.07 12.99
N GLN A 346 -14.04 -13.26 13.85
CA GLN A 346 -14.45 -11.89 13.52
C GLN A 346 -13.25 -11.00 13.26
N LEU A 347 -12.20 -11.10 14.07
CA LEU A 347 -10.97 -10.35 13.85
C LEU A 347 -10.34 -10.72 12.51
N ALA A 348 -10.25 -12.02 12.19
CA ALA A 348 -9.72 -12.48 10.91
C ALA A 348 -10.52 -11.93 9.72
N GLN A 349 -11.85 -11.91 9.83
CA GLN A 349 -12.72 -11.35 8.78
C GLN A 349 -12.49 -9.85 8.63
N VAL A 350 -12.42 -9.09 9.71
CA VAL A 350 -12.19 -7.64 9.67
C VAL A 350 -10.82 -7.32 9.05
N VAL A 351 -9.78 -8.05 9.42
CA VAL A 351 -8.44 -7.88 8.83
C VAL A 351 -8.43 -8.22 7.34
N ASP A 352 -9.16 -9.27 6.93
CA ASP A 352 -9.34 -9.58 5.51
C ASP A 352 -10.08 -8.45 4.78
N ASP A 353 -11.22 -8.00 5.29
CA ASP A 353 -12.06 -6.96 4.67
C ASP A 353 -11.36 -5.60 4.60
N GLN A 354 -10.49 -5.29 5.54
CA GLN A 354 -9.83 -3.99 5.62
C GLN A 354 -8.45 -3.95 4.96
N ALA A 355 -7.79 -5.09 4.76
CA ALA A 355 -6.44 -5.12 4.22
C ALA A 355 -6.11 -6.35 3.37
N LEU A 356 -6.28 -7.57 3.89
CA LEU A 356 -5.72 -8.76 3.26
C LEU A 356 -6.45 -9.19 1.97
N PHE A 357 -7.67 -8.69 1.71
CA PHE A 357 -8.35 -8.91 0.42
C PHE A 357 -7.47 -8.48 -0.77
N VAL A 358 -6.61 -7.48 -0.60
CA VAL A 358 -5.67 -6.98 -1.62
C VAL A 358 -4.71 -8.06 -2.09
N THR A 359 -4.44 -9.05 -1.26
CA THR A 359 -3.53 -10.16 -1.60
C THR A 359 -4.18 -11.24 -2.49
N ARG A 360 -5.45 -11.11 -2.85
CA ARG A 360 -6.15 -12.04 -3.74
C ARG A 360 -5.61 -11.89 -5.15
N SER A 361 -5.12 -13.00 -5.72
CA SER A 361 -4.51 -13.00 -7.06
C SER A 361 -5.48 -12.65 -8.18
N GLY A 362 -4.98 -12.07 -9.27
CA GLY A 362 -5.74 -11.82 -10.49
C GLY A 362 -6.73 -10.67 -10.42
N GLN A 363 -6.61 -9.80 -9.43
CA GLN A 363 -7.46 -8.62 -9.27
C GLN A 363 -6.72 -7.35 -9.75
N HIS A 364 -7.47 -6.28 -10.03
CA HIS A 364 -6.84 -4.99 -10.38
C HIS A 364 -6.04 -4.38 -9.23
N PHE A 365 -6.29 -4.81 -8.01
CA PHE A 365 -5.64 -4.34 -6.79
C PHE A 365 -4.57 -5.31 -6.26
N THR A 366 -4.33 -6.47 -6.91
CA THR A 366 -3.40 -7.48 -6.38
C THR A 366 -2.01 -6.91 -6.15
N ALA A 367 -1.58 -6.93 -4.90
CA ALA A 367 -0.25 -6.50 -4.48
C ALA A 367 0.11 -7.14 -3.13
N PRO A 368 1.39 -7.12 -2.72
CA PRO A 368 1.77 -7.42 -1.34
C PRO A 368 1.11 -6.45 -0.37
N VAL A 369 0.70 -6.95 0.79
CA VAL A 369 0.27 -6.16 1.93
C VAL A 369 1.30 -6.28 3.04
N TRP A 370 1.79 -5.15 3.49
CA TRP A 370 2.67 -5.03 4.63
C TRP A 370 1.91 -4.38 5.79
N ILE A 371 1.72 -5.10 6.89
CA ILE A 371 1.20 -4.50 8.11
C ILE A 371 2.33 -3.70 8.74
N SER A 372 2.43 -2.42 8.34
CA SER A 372 3.58 -1.57 8.64
C SER A 372 3.58 -1.03 10.07
N GLU A 373 2.46 -1.17 10.77
CA GLU A 373 2.39 -0.97 12.21
C GLU A 373 1.37 -1.89 12.86
N PHE A 374 1.79 -2.51 13.95
CA PHE A 374 0.95 -3.15 14.95
C PHE A 374 1.76 -3.26 16.24
N GLY A 375 1.09 -3.38 17.38
CA GLY A 375 1.77 -3.52 18.65
C GLY A 375 0.81 -3.65 19.82
N ALA A 376 1.36 -3.93 20.98
CA ALA A 376 0.67 -3.96 22.27
C ALA A 376 1.65 -3.67 23.39
N GLY A 377 1.18 -3.12 24.50
CA GLY A 377 2.03 -2.88 25.67
C GLY A 377 2.56 -4.18 26.27
N GLY A 378 3.87 -4.26 26.51
CA GLY A 378 4.53 -5.48 26.99
C GLY A 378 4.57 -5.62 28.52
N ARG A 379 4.44 -4.52 29.24
CA ARG A 379 4.65 -4.44 30.69
C ARG A 379 3.51 -3.72 31.36
N GLY A 380 3.33 -3.98 32.66
CA GLY A 380 2.29 -3.39 33.47
C GLY A 380 0.99 -4.20 33.47
N GLU A 381 -0.07 -3.59 33.93
CA GLU A 381 -1.42 -4.18 33.95
C GLU A 381 -2.06 -4.06 32.57
N ILE A 382 -1.79 -5.02 31.71
CA ILE A 382 -2.41 -5.13 30.38
C ILE A 382 -3.70 -5.95 30.50
N ASP A 383 -4.76 -5.44 29.90
CA ASP A 383 -6.03 -6.12 29.83
C ASP A 383 -5.88 -7.49 29.14
N ALA A 384 -6.58 -8.49 29.65
CA ALA A 384 -6.61 -9.83 29.04
C ALA A 384 -7.13 -9.81 27.60
N LYS A 385 -8.00 -8.85 27.24
CA LYS A 385 -8.50 -8.67 25.88
C LYS A 385 -7.40 -8.20 24.93
N GLU A 386 -6.55 -7.25 25.34
CA GLU A 386 -5.44 -6.79 24.51
C GLU A 386 -4.42 -7.90 24.28
N ARG A 387 -4.14 -8.72 25.28
CA ARG A 387 -3.30 -9.92 25.13
C ARG A 387 -3.92 -10.91 24.15
N ALA A 388 -5.21 -11.21 24.29
CA ALA A 388 -5.92 -12.10 23.38
C ALA A 388 -5.93 -11.54 21.95
N TRP A 389 -6.14 -10.23 21.80
CA TRP A 389 -6.04 -9.58 20.49
C TRP A 389 -4.66 -9.75 19.87
N PHE A 390 -3.58 -9.48 20.60
CA PHE A 390 -2.22 -9.60 20.08
C PHE A 390 -1.91 -11.04 19.63
N THR A 391 -2.27 -12.02 20.46
CA THR A 391 -2.12 -13.44 20.10
C THR A 391 -2.91 -13.80 18.86
N ASN A 392 -4.18 -13.41 18.78
CA ASN A 392 -5.04 -13.69 17.62
C ASN A 392 -4.54 -12.97 16.37
N PHE A 393 -4.07 -11.73 16.50
CA PHE A 393 -3.58 -10.95 15.38
C PHE A 393 -2.27 -11.52 14.82
N THR A 394 -1.30 -11.85 15.66
CA THR A 394 -0.06 -12.52 15.24
C THR A 394 -0.34 -13.87 14.56
N ASP A 395 -1.33 -14.61 15.03
CA ASP A 395 -1.81 -15.85 14.40
C ASP A 395 -2.39 -15.61 12.99
N ILE A 396 -3.09 -14.49 12.78
CA ILE A 396 -3.59 -14.10 11.46
C ILE A 396 -2.41 -13.80 10.54
N LEU A 397 -1.41 -13.07 10.99
CA LEU A 397 -0.20 -12.76 10.20
C LEU A 397 0.56 -14.03 9.80
N VAL A 398 0.71 -14.98 10.72
CA VAL A 398 1.34 -16.28 10.45
C VAL A 398 0.56 -17.06 9.39
N ARG A 399 -0.75 -17.24 9.59
CA ARG A 399 -1.60 -18.04 8.71
C ARG A 399 -1.69 -17.48 7.29
N ASN A 400 -1.63 -16.17 7.13
CA ASN A 400 -1.72 -15.51 5.83
C ASN A 400 -0.36 -15.22 5.19
N ASP A 401 0.74 -15.61 5.84
CA ASP A 401 2.12 -15.28 5.38
C ASP A 401 2.29 -13.79 5.10
N THR A 402 1.78 -12.95 6.00
CA THR A 402 1.76 -11.51 5.85
C THR A 402 3.09 -10.89 6.22
N ASP A 403 3.54 -9.91 5.44
CA ASP A 403 4.66 -9.03 5.78
C ASP A 403 4.25 -8.10 6.92
N PHE A 404 5.17 -7.79 7.85
CA PHE A 404 4.82 -7.04 9.06
C PHE A 404 5.94 -6.13 9.58
N ALA A 405 5.57 -5.11 10.38
CA ALA A 405 6.47 -4.28 11.18
C ALA A 405 5.85 -3.96 12.55
N ILE A 406 6.52 -4.38 13.61
CA ILE A 406 6.10 -4.06 14.98
C ILE A 406 6.38 -2.59 15.31
N TRP A 407 5.50 -1.97 16.09
CA TRP A 407 5.66 -0.62 16.64
C TRP A 407 5.71 -0.63 18.17
N PRO A 408 6.68 0.11 18.78
CA PRO A 408 7.96 0.50 18.21
C PRO A 408 9.08 -0.48 18.59
N LEU A 409 10.25 -0.37 17.95
CA LEU A 409 11.42 -1.19 18.31
C LEU A 409 12.08 -0.69 19.58
N VAL A 410 12.53 0.55 19.58
CA VAL A 410 13.28 1.14 20.68
C VAL A 410 12.39 2.14 21.41
N GLY A 411 12.23 1.94 22.71
CA GLY A 411 11.54 2.86 23.59
C GLY A 411 12.48 3.85 24.28
N TRP A 412 11.87 4.83 24.92
CA TRP A 412 12.60 5.82 25.65
C TRP A 412 12.72 5.48 27.16
N THR A 413 13.75 6.00 27.75
CA THR A 413 14.09 5.79 29.15
C THR A 413 14.33 7.16 29.80
N ASP A 414 13.84 7.37 31.00
CA ASP A 414 14.05 8.62 31.72
C ASP A 414 15.52 8.83 32.12
N ALA A 415 15.82 9.98 32.72
CA ALA A 415 17.17 10.33 33.14
C ALA A 415 17.79 9.37 34.16
N ASN A 416 16.95 8.65 34.92
CA ASN A 416 17.38 7.66 35.92
C ASN A 416 17.57 6.26 35.32
N GLY A 417 17.32 6.08 34.01
CA GLY A 417 17.41 4.79 33.35
C GLY A 417 16.17 3.89 33.55
N THR A 418 15.04 4.48 33.95
CA THR A 418 13.78 3.74 34.06
C THR A 418 13.08 3.74 32.71
N PRO A 419 12.75 2.55 32.15
CA PRO A 419 11.96 2.46 30.94
C PRO A 419 10.59 3.10 31.12
N GLN A 420 10.20 3.96 30.22
CA GLN A 420 8.92 4.66 30.21
C GLN A 420 7.98 4.12 29.14
N ASP A 421 8.53 3.58 28.05
CA ASP A 421 7.75 3.02 26.97
C ASP A 421 7.50 1.52 27.19
N THR A 422 6.27 1.17 27.50
CA THR A 422 5.87 -0.23 27.72
C THR A 422 5.54 -0.97 26.42
N TRP A 423 5.38 -0.26 25.31
CA TRP A 423 5.08 -0.83 23.99
C TRP A 423 6.34 -1.28 23.26
N ALA A 424 7.47 -0.64 23.54
CA ALA A 424 8.71 -0.92 22.85
C ALA A 424 9.16 -2.38 22.99
N MET A 425 9.76 -2.89 21.91
CA MET A 425 10.35 -4.23 21.91
C MET A 425 11.60 -4.28 22.76
N VAL A 426 12.38 -3.20 22.76
CA VAL A 426 13.56 -3.02 23.61
C VAL A 426 13.60 -1.63 24.21
N ASN A 427 14.12 -1.55 25.43
CA ASN A 427 14.49 -0.31 26.09
C ASN A 427 15.93 -0.44 26.56
N TYR A 428 16.63 0.68 26.81
CA TYR A 428 17.99 0.68 27.32
C TYR A 428 18.05 1.43 28.63
N SER A 429 18.59 0.77 29.67
CA SER A 429 18.87 1.41 30.96
C SER A 429 19.91 2.53 30.81
N ALA A 430 20.13 3.30 31.86
CA ALA A 430 21.13 4.38 31.88
C ALA A 430 22.55 3.93 31.50
N ASN A 431 22.90 2.68 31.74
CA ASN A 431 24.19 2.08 31.39
C ASN A 431 24.14 1.23 30.10
N GLY A 432 23.07 1.34 29.29
CA GLY A 432 22.92 0.64 28.02
C GLY A 432 22.50 -0.85 28.13
N ALA A 433 22.17 -1.34 29.32
CA ALA A 433 21.65 -2.71 29.44
C ALA A 433 20.28 -2.82 28.77
N ARG A 434 20.10 -3.88 27.98
CA ARG A 434 18.85 -4.18 27.28
C ARG A 434 17.75 -4.66 28.23
N LEU A 435 16.54 -4.19 27.99
CA LEU A 435 15.31 -4.55 28.69
C LEU A 435 14.19 -4.69 27.63
N GLY A 436 13.25 -5.63 27.80
CA GLY A 436 12.07 -5.69 26.91
C GLY A 436 11.72 -7.11 26.46
N VAL A 437 11.20 -7.21 25.26
CA VAL A 437 10.85 -8.49 24.64
C VAL A 437 12.08 -9.41 24.60
N MET A 438 11.87 -10.69 24.78
CA MET A 438 12.88 -11.72 25.00
C MET A 438 13.50 -11.73 26.40
N ASP A 439 13.17 -10.78 27.27
CA ASP A 439 13.52 -10.85 28.68
C ASP A 439 12.50 -11.72 29.44
N ALA A 440 12.93 -12.29 30.55
CA ALA A 440 12.04 -13.06 31.42
C ALA A 440 10.87 -12.20 31.89
N GLY A 441 9.64 -12.64 31.59
CA GLY A 441 8.41 -12.00 32.03
C GLY A 441 7.74 -11.07 31.01
N ASP A 442 8.31 -10.83 29.84
CA ASP A 442 7.55 -10.17 28.77
C ASP A 442 6.63 -11.20 28.09
N TRP A 443 5.33 -11.02 28.25
CA TRP A 443 4.31 -11.95 27.79
C TRP A 443 4.25 -12.09 26.26
N ARG A 444 4.74 -11.07 25.51
CA ARG A 444 4.72 -11.07 24.03
C ARG A 444 5.73 -12.03 23.43
N THR A 445 6.73 -12.48 24.18
CA THR A 445 7.87 -13.26 23.69
C THR A 445 7.45 -14.52 22.92
N THR A 446 6.45 -15.25 23.43
CA THR A 446 5.98 -16.49 22.80
C THR A 446 5.37 -16.22 21.41
N ASP A 447 4.42 -15.26 21.35
CA ASP A 447 3.73 -14.92 20.10
C ASP A 447 4.70 -14.27 19.10
N TRP A 448 5.63 -13.45 19.60
CA TRP A 448 6.68 -12.86 18.78
C TRP A 448 7.58 -13.92 18.13
N ASN A 449 8.10 -14.87 18.91
CA ASN A 449 8.93 -15.95 18.39
C ASN A 449 8.20 -16.80 17.37
N LYS A 450 6.92 -17.08 17.60
CA LYS A 450 6.06 -17.80 16.64
C LYS A 450 5.94 -17.00 15.33
N LEU A 451 5.71 -15.69 15.40
CA LEU A 451 5.54 -14.83 14.23
C LEU A 451 6.83 -14.74 13.40
N VAL A 452 7.96 -14.39 14.03
CA VAL A 452 9.24 -14.23 13.30
C VAL A 452 9.83 -15.58 12.88
N GLY A 453 9.53 -16.65 13.62
CA GLY A 453 9.97 -18.02 13.30
C GLY A 453 9.14 -18.69 12.21
N ALA A 454 7.95 -18.16 11.88
CA ALA A 454 7.11 -18.73 10.83
C ALA A 454 7.83 -18.69 9.47
N PRO A 455 8.03 -19.83 8.80
CA PRO A 455 8.82 -19.87 7.56
C PRO A 455 8.12 -19.13 6.41
N GLY A 456 6.79 -19.16 6.37
CA GLY A 456 6.01 -18.63 5.25
C GLY A 456 6.35 -19.33 3.92
N ARG A 457 5.96 -18.71 2.82
CA ARG A 457 6.37 -19.11 1.47
C ARG A 457 7.86 -18.87 1.30
N THR A 458 8.58 -19.83 0.75
CA THR A 458 10.02 -19.76 0.47
C THR A 458 10.30 -20.04 -1.00
N GLY A 459 11.51 -19.66 -1.45
CA GLY A 459 12.00 -19.88 -2.80
C GLY A 459 11.32 -19.00 -3.85
N ARG A 460 11.50 -19.38 -5.10
CA ARG A 460 11.14 -18.57 -6.25
C ARG A 460 9.63 -18.45 -6.42
N ILE A 461 9.17 -17.22 -6.57
CA ILE A 461 7.78 -16.88 -6.93
C ILE A 461 7.71 -16.73 -8.45
N ALA A 462 6.82 -17.48 -9.07
CA ALA A 462 6.62 -17.37 -10.52
C ALA A 462 6.02 -15.98 -10.85
N PRO A 463 6.40 -15.37 -11.98
CA PRO A 463 5.70 -14.20 -12.49
C PRO A 463 4.23 -14.55 -12.77
N ALA A 464 3.34 -13.64 -12.42
CA ALA A 464 1.92 -13.72 -12.72
C ALA A 464 1.49 -12.48 -13.50
N PRO A 465 0.49 -12.57 -14.38
CA PRO A 465 -0.09 -11.41 -15.04
C PRO A 465 -0.62 -10.42 -14.02
N ARG A 466 -0.57 -9.12 -14.38
CA ARG A 466 -1.07 -8.01 -13.59
C ARG A 466 -2.17 -7.27 -14.30
N TRP A 467 -3.08 -6.75 -13.50
CA TRP A 467 -4.10 -5.81 -13.94
C TRP A 467 -3.93 -4.52 -13.17
N ASN A 468 -4.02 -3.38 -13.86
CA ASN A 468 -3.95 -2.07 -13.24
C ASN A 468 -5.07 -1.19 -13.78
N MET A 469 -5.68 -0.40 -12.91
CA MET A 469 -6.68 0.58 -13.30
C MET A 469 -6.05 1.85 -13.83
N LEU A 470 -6.70 2.48 -14.81
CA LEU A 470 -6.46 3.86 -15.18
C LEU A 470 -7.59 4.73 -14.64
N ASN A 471 -7.27 5.87 -14.06
CA ASN A 471 -8.24 6.88 -13.66
C ASN A 471 -8.00 8.17 -14.44
N LEU A 472 -8.88 8.45 -15.42
CA LEU A 472 -8.79 9.68 -16.24
C LEU A 472 -9.29 10.92 -15.50
N ASP A 473 -9.81 10.80 -14.28
CA ASP A 473 -10.21 11.96 -13.48
C ASP A 473 -8.99 12.78 -13.04
N TYR A 474 -7.80 12.19 -13.07
CA TYR A 474 -6.53 12.89 -12.93
C TYR A 474 -6.15 13.52 -14.29
N ALA A 475 -6.28 14.84 -14.41
CA ALA A 475 -5.90 15.54 -15.64
C ALA A 475 -4.44 15.26 -16.03
N ASP A 476 -4.18 15.09 -17.32
CA ASP A 476 -2.85 14.84 -17.87
C ASP A 476 -2.11 13.62 -17.30
N TYR A 477 -2.84 12.61 -16.86
CA TYR A 477 -2.32 11.47 -16.14
C TYR A 477 -1.58 10.48 -17.06
N ASN A 478 -0.26 10.42 -16.93
CA ASN A 478 0.61 9.50 -17.63
C ASN A 478 1.31 8.57 -16.64
N VAL A 479 1.02 7.28 -16.68
CA VAL A 479 1.64 6.24 -15.82
C VAL A 479 2.69 5.41 -16.55
N SER A 480 3.14 5.80 -17.73
CA SER A 480 4.27 5.17 -18.40
C SER A 480 5.49 6.09 -18.41
N ALA A 481 6.68 5.53 -18.23
CA ALA A 481 7.92 6.28 -18.31
C ALA A 481 8.10 6.90 -19.71
N THR A 482 7.68 6.18 -20.77
CA THR A 482 7.71 6.66 -22.14
C THR A 482 6.87 7.91 -22.35
N MET A 483 5.66 7.95 -21.78
CA MET A 483 4.76 9.11 -21.93
C MET A 483 5.05 10.22 -20.93
N LEU A 484 5.58 9.93 -19.77
CA LEU A 484 6.06 10.96 -18.85
C LEU A 484 7.21 11.79 -19.40
N ALA A 485 8.02 11.21 -20.29
CA ALA A 485 9.07 11.94 -21.00
C ALA A 485 8.51 12.82 -22.15
N LYS A 486 7.24 12.63 -22.53
CA LYS A 486 6.54 13.38 -23.59
C LYS A 486 5.27 13.97 -22.97
N PRO A 487 5.31 15.23 -22.52
CA PRO A 487 4.14 15.83 -21.92
C PRO A 487 2.99 15.90 -22.93
N ASP A 488 1.80 15.81 -22.43
CA ASP A 488 0.54 16.11 -23.09
C ASP A 488 0.36 15.58 -24.54
N TRP A 489 0.05 14.29 -24.66
CA TRP A 489 -0.28 13.66 -25.93
C TRP A 489 -1.71 13.93 -26.42
N SER A 490 -2.58 14.54 -25.61
CA SER A 490 -3.95 14.92 -25.93
C SER A 490 -4.33 16.23 -25.23
N PRO A 491 -3.83 17.40 -25.71
CA PRO A 491 -3.96 18.68 -25.05
C PRO A 491 -5.41 19.08 -24.75
N GLY A 492 -5.65 19.57 -23.54
CA GLY A 492 -6.96 20.00 -23.07
C GLY A 492 -7.98 18.90 -22.80
N ASN A 493 -7.56 17.62 -22.86
CA ASN A 493 -8.42 16.48 -22.56
C ASN A 493 -7.88 15.70 -21.35
N ARG A 494 -8.80 15.12 -20.56
CA ARG A 494 -8.39 14.10 -19.56
C ARG A 494 -7.91 12.86 -20.29
N LYS A 495 -6.82 12.29 -19.83
CA LYS A 495 -6.20 11.14 -20.48
C LYS A 495 -5.50 10.24 -19.49
N GLY A 496 -5.31 8.99 -19.88
CA GLY A 496 -4.52 8.03 -19.15
C GLY A 496 -3.93 7.00 -20.09
N ASN A 497 -2.78 6.46 -19.73
CA ASN A 497 -2.14 5.39 -20.47
C ASN A 497 -1.57 4.33 -19.53
N CYS A 498 -1.57 3.09 -20.00
CA CYS A 498 -1.06 1.94 -19.27
C CYS A 498 0.45 2.06 -19.00
N PRO A 499 0.97 1.45 -17.93
CA PRO A 499 2.39 1.23 -17.73
C PRO A 499 3.08 0.66 -18.98
N ASP A 500 4.39 0.92 -19.13
CA ASP A 500 5.11 0.54 -20.37
C ASP A 500 5.04 -0.96 -20.68
N THR A 501 4.90 -1.81 -19.67
CA THR A 501 4.79 -3.26 -19.84
C THR A 501 3.38 -3.75 -20.13
N GLN A 502 2.37 -2.87 -20.17
CA GLN A 502 0.96 -3.24 -20.26
C GLN A 502 0.27 -2.65 -21.50
N ARG A 503 -0.86 -3.25 -21.87
CA ARG A 503 -1.80 -2.75 -22.88
C ARG A 503 -3.15 -2.42 -22.23
N LEU A 504 -3.91 -1.58 -22.91
CA LEU A 504 -5.30 -1.35 -22.57
C LEU A 504 -6.14 -2.59 -22.93
N VAL A 505 -6.95 -3.06 -22.00
CA VAL A 505 -7.80 -4.23 -22.17
C VAL A 505 -9.27 -3.92 -21.91
N GLY A 506 -9.56 -2.84 -21.19
CA GLY A 506 -10.93 -2.44 -20.88
C GLY A 506 -11.11 -0.93 -20.80
N LEU A 507 -12.33 -0.47 -21.06
CA LEU A 507 -12.77 0.91 -20.87
C LEU A 507 -14.14 0.96 -20.21
N GLY A 508 -14.31 1.93 -19.32
CA GLY A 508 -15.61 2.34 -18.80
C GLY A 508 -16.29 3.38 -19.70
N ARG A 509 -17.62 3.42 -19.66
CA ARG A 509 -18.42 4.27 -20.54
C ARG A 509 -18.38 5.75 -20.15
N SER A 510 -18.58 6.04 -18.86
CA SER A 510 -18.73 7.42 -18.37
C SER A 510 -18.10 7.64 -16.99
N ASP A 511 -17.36 6.68 -16.49
CA ASP A 511 -16.68 6.70 -15.20
C ASP A 511 -15.21 7.10 -15.30
N SER A 512 -14.74 7.45 -16.50
CA SER A 512 -13.35 7.86 -16.77
C SER A 512 -12.31 6.82 -16.36
N ARG A 513 -12.66 5.53 -16.43
CA ARG A 513 -11.80 4.42 -16.01
C ARG A 513 -11.43 3.52 -17.17
N GLY A 514 -10.24 2.95 -17.08
CA GLY A 514 -9.76 1.91 -17.96
C GLY A 514 -9.08 0.80 -17.18
N LEU A 515 -8.81 -0.31 -17.86
CA LEU A 515 -8.10 -1.46 -17.33
C LEU A 515 -6.93 -1.82 -18.23
N CYS A 516 -5.77 -1.99 -17.61
CA CYS A 516 -4.51 -2.40 -18.27
C CYS A 516 -4.10 -3.80 -17.82
N THR A 517 -3.41 -4.55 -18.68
CA THR A 517 -2.82 -5.84 -18.29
C THR A 517 -1.57 -6.15 -19.10
N ASP A 518 -0.68 -6.96 -18.52
CA ASP A 518 0.45 -7.61 -19.21
C ASP A 518 0.19 -9.08 -19.54
N ALA A 519 -1.01 -9.61 -19.25
CA ALA A 519 -1.39 -10.98 -19.60
C ALA A 519 -1.22 -11.21 -21.12
N GLY A 520 -0.38 -12.16 -21.52
CA GLY A 520 -0.09 -12.44 -22.93
C GLY A 520 0.45 -11.24 -23.72
N GLN A 521 1.00 -10.24 -23.05
CA GLN A 521 1.43 -8.97 -23.64
C GLN A 521 2.37 -9.17 -24.83
N PRO A 522 2.02 -8.71 -26.04
CA PRO A 522 2.97 -8.66 -27.13
C PRO A 522 4.05 -7.63 -26.83
N ALA A 523 5.29 -7.91 -27.20
CA ALA A 523 6.36 -6.95 -27.03
C ALA A 523 6.07 -5.68 -27.85
N LYS A 524 6.25 -4.52 -27.23
CA LYS A 524 6.15 -3.22 -27.88
C LYS A 524 7.37 -3.02 -28.77
N ALA A 525 7.16 -2.62 -30.03
CA ALA A 525 8.27 -2.21 -30.90
C ALA A 525 8.83 -0.87 -30.44
N SER A 526 10.13 -0.67 -30.69
CA SER A 526 10.74 0.65 -30.62
C SER A 526 10.15 1.50 -31.74
N GLY A 527 9.55 2.64 -31.40
CA GLY A 527 8.94 3.55 -32.36
C GLY A 527 7.98 4.54 -31.71
N PRO A 528 7.56 5.55 -32.44
CA PRO A 528 6.61 6.52 -31.90
C PRO A 528 5.24 5.85 -31.71
N TRP A 529 4.60 6.14 -30.58
CA TRP A 529 3.20 5.79 -30.39
C TRP A 529 2.32 6.73 -31.22
N THR A 530 1.23 6.19 -31.75
CA THR A 530 0.31 6.94 -32.61
C THR A 530 -0.89 7.41 -31.80
N VAL A 531 -1.23 8.69 -31.91
CA VAL A 531 -2.47 9.25 -31.35
C VAL A 531 -3.50 9.29 -32.47
N VAL A 532 -4.62 8.60 -32.30
CA VAL A 532 -5.74 8.56 -33.25
C VAL A 532 -6.85 9.48 -32.75
N THR A 533 -7.08 10.58 -33.46
CA THR A 533 -8.06 11.64 -33.09
C THR A 533 -9.24 11.73 -34.06
N ASP A 534 -9.09 11.21 -35.26
CA ASP A 534 -10.10 11.22 -36.33
C ASP A 534 -10.85 9.89 -36.42
N GLU A 535 -11.97 9.88 -37.12
CA GLU A 535 -12.66 8.65 -37.42
C GLU A 535 -11.78 7.77 -38.31
N ARG A 536 -11.51 6.55 -37.84
CA ARG A 536 -10.60 5.65 -38.53
C ARG A 536 -11.00 4.20 -38.31
N TYR A 537 -11.15 3.47 -39.41
CA TYR A 537 -11.19 2.01 -39.43
C TYR A 537 -10.37 1.53 -40.65
N VAL A 538 -9.31 0.80 -40.38
CA VAL A 538 -8.28 0.48 -41.41
C VAL A 538 -8.51 -0.89 -41.99
N SER A 539 -8.88 -1.86 -41.16
CA SER A 539 -9.14 -3.24 -41.58
C SER A 539 -10.36 -3.79 -40.84
N GLY A 540 -11.00 -4.80 -41.43
CA GLY A 540 -12.20 -5.41 -40.90
C GLY A 540 -13.51 -4.68 -41.24
N GLY A 541 -13.48 -3.69 -42.15
CA GLY A 541 -14.65 -2.95 -42.60
C GLY A 541 -15.29 -2.08 -41.49
N ASP A 542 -16.54 -1.69 -41.68
CA ASP A 542 -17.33 -0.94 -40.70
C ASP A 542 -17.79 -1.88 -39.57
N TRP A 543 -16.91 -2.14 -38.60
CA TRP A 543 -17.14 -3.10 -37.52
C TRP A 543 -18.17 -2.63 -36.46
N ALA A 544 -18.57 -1.36 -36.47
CA ALA A 544 -19.62 -0.80 -35.63
C ALA A 544 -20.45 0.21 -36.44
N SER A 545 -21.33 -0.33 -37.31
CA SER A 545 -22.08 0.49 -38.24
C SER A 545 -22.95 1.54 -37.55
N GLY A 546 -22.85 2.79 -38.01
CA GLY A 546 -23.55 3.93 -37.46
C GLY A 546 -22.89 4.60 -36.24
N TYR A 547 -21.73 4.09 -35.80
CA TYR A 547 -20.91 4.67 -34.74
C TYR A 547 -19.62 5.28 -35.30
N ASP A 548 -19.17 6.36 -34.68
CA ASP A 548 -17.83 6.88 -34.88
C ASP A 548 -16.81 5.90 -34.27
N LYS A 549 -15.61 5.84 -34.81
CA LYS A 549 -14.60 4.87 -34.43
C LYS A 549 -13.22 5.52 -34.32
N ARG A 550 -12.46 5.10 -33.30
CA ARG A 550 -11.03 5.31 -33.19
C ARG A 550 -10.37 3.94 -33.24
N GLN A 551 -9.60 3.66 -34.27
CA GLN A 551 -8.93 2.37 -34.45
C GLN A 551 -7.43 2.55 -34.59
N CYS A 552 -6.66 1.79 -33.85
CA CYS A 552 -5.21 1.74 -33.99
C CYS A 552 -4.79 1.29 -35.38
N PRO A 553 -3.66 1.78 -35.92
CA PRO A 553 -3.05 1.22 -37.11
C PRO A 553 -2.84 -0.28 -36.98
N ASP A 554 -2.92 -1.01 -38.12
CA ASP A 554 -2.62 -2.44 -38.09
C ASP A 554 -1.19 -2.69 -37.60
N GLY A 555 -0.99 -3.75 -36.85
CA GLY A 555 0.25 -4.02 -36.12
C GLY A 555 0.47 -3.19 -34.87
N SER A 556 -0.56 -2.45 -34.43
CA SER A 556 -0.55 -1.67 -33.17
C SER A 556 -1.74 -2.02 -32.30
N PHE A 557 -1.61 -1.78 -31.00
CA PHE A 557 -2.64 -2.00 -30.01
C PHE A 557 -2.81 -0.79 -29.07
N ALA A 558 -4.01 -0.63 -28.53
CA ALA A 558 -4.30 0.46 -27.62
C ALA A 558 -3.52 0.35 -26.31
N VAL A 559 -2.94 1.45 -25.86
CA VAL A 559 -2.19 1.59 -24.60
C VAL A 559 -2.74 2.72 -23.73
N GLY A 560 -3.70 3.50 -24.23
CA GLY A 560 -4.32 4.59 -23.48
C GLY A 560 -5.44 5.24 -24.27
N TYR A 561 -6.21 6.10 -23.61
CA TYR A 561 -7.26 6.87 -24.24
C TYR A 561 -7.47 8.22 -23.54
N SER A 562 -8.16 9.14 -24.23
CA SER A 562 -8.51 10.45 -23.68
C SER A 562 -9.98 10.79 -23.93
N VAL A 563 -10.52 11.64 -23.07
CA VAL A 563 -11.90 12.12 -23.12
C VAL A 563 -11.97 13.65 -22.95
N ARG A 564 -12.94 14.27 -23.60
CA ARG A 564 -13.34 15.65 -23.35
C ARG A 564 -14.71 15.63 -22.66
N GLY A 565 -14.75 16.06 -21.38
CA GLY A 565 -15.88 15.66 -20.55
C GLY A 565 -15.89 14.14 -20.42
N ASN A 566 -16.95 13.48 -20.88
CA ASN A 566 -17.03 12.01 -20.95
C ASN A 566 -16.94 11.49 -22.40
N ALA A 567 -16.89 12.37 -23.39
CA ALA A 567 -16.86 11.98 -24.80
C ALA A 567 -15.46 11.52 -25.22
N MET A 568 -15.41 10.42 -25.99
CA MET A 568 -14.17 9.88 -26.56
C MET A 568 -13.45 10.94 -27.41
N SER A 569 -12.20 11.23 -27.10
CA SER A 569 -11.38 12.21 -27.82
C SER A 569 -10.29 11.54 -28.65
N ALA A 570 -9.42 10.77 -28.03
CA ALA A 570 -8.33 10.11 -28.74
C ALA A 570 -8.03 8.72 -28.19
N LEU A 571 -7.48 7.86 -29.04
CA LEU A 571 -6.91 6.57 -28.69
C LEU A 571 -5.39 6.62 -28.86
N LEU A 572 -4.64 6.18 -27.87
CA LEU A 572 -3.18 6.08 -27.92
C LEU A 572 -2.79 4.64 -28.25
N CYS A 573 -1.99 4.47 -29.30
CA CYS A 573 -1.62 3.17 -29.87
C CYS A 573 -0.12 2.96 -29.85
N ALA A 574 0.34 1.80 -29.40
CA ALA A 574 1.73 1.39 -29.44
C ALA A 574 1.95 0.32 -30.53
N PRO A 575 3.04 0.38 -31.31
CA PRO A 575 3.35 -0.64 -32.28
C PRO A 575 3.80 -1.94 -31.59
N ALA A 576 3.44 -3.10 -32.16
CA ALA A 576 3.92 -4.42 -31.74
C ALA A 576 5.15 -4.84 -32.51
N THR A 577 6.01 -5.66 -31.92
CA THR A 577 7.15 -6.30 -32.61
C THR A 577 6.71 -7.47 -33.47
N ALA A 578 5.63 -8.13 -33.12
CA ALA A 578 5.05 -9.26 -33.84
C ALA A 578 3.88 -8.80 -34.73
N SER A 579 3.61 -9.57 -35.80
CA SER A 579 2.40 -9.38 -36.59
C SER A 579 1.17 -9.69 -35.74
N LEU A 580 0.24 -8.75 -35.69
CA LEU A 580 -1.01 -8.91 -34.96
C LEU A 580 -2.15 -9.26 -35.93
N PRO A 581 -3.05 -10.19 -35.58
CA PRO A 581 -4.26 -10.47 -36.37
C PRO A 581 -5.12 -9.22 -36.57
N THR A 582 -5.69 -9.07 -37.77
CA THR A 582 -6.53 -7.93 -38.14
C THR A 582 -8.04 -8.23 -38.04
N THR A 583 -8.40 -9.49 -37.83
CA THR A 583 -9.78 -9.92 -37.57
C THR A 583 -10.06 -9.94 -36.06
N GLY A 584 -11.30 -9.65 -35.68
CA GLY A 584 -11.67 -9.60 -34.26
C GLY A 584 -13.18 -9.59 -34.09
N ARG A 585 -13.62 -9.36 -32.87
CA ARG A 585 -15.02 -9.26 -32.47
C ARG A 585 -15.33 -7.90 -31.86
N VAL A 586 -16.59 -7.49 -31.98
CA VAL A 586 -17.09 -6.30 -31.30
C VAL A 586 -17.67 -6.69 -29.95
N LEU A 587 -17.25 -5.98 -28.92
CA LEU A 587 -17.77 -6.13 -27.56
C LEU A 587 -18.53 -4.88 -27.16
N TRP A 588 -19.84 -4.98 -27.07
CA TRP A 588 -20.70 -3.90 -26.60
C TRP A 588 -20.67 -3.78 -25.09
N PHE A 589 -20.66 -2.56 -24.59
CA PHE A 589 -20.60 -2.29 -23.14
C PHE A 589 -21.93 -2.63 -22.48
N ASP A 590 -21.84 -3.18 -21.29
CA ASP A 590 -22.98 -3.42 -20.41
C ASP A 590 -22.60 -3.23 -18.93
N LYS A 591 -23.56 -3.43 -18.05
CA LYS A 591 -23.38 -3.30 -16.58
C LYS A 591 -23.04 -4.62 -15.89
N ALA A 592 -22.79 -5.69 -16.65
CA ALA A 592 -22.48 -6.94 -16.01
C ALA A 592 -21.19 -6.81 -15.20
N ASP A 593 -21.31 -7.11 -13.94
CA ASP A 593 -20.21 -7.16 -13.01
C ASP A 593 -19.48 -8.50 -13.14
N ASN A 594 -18.21 -8.53 -12.72
CA ASN A 594 -17.35 -9.72 -12.77
C ASN A 594 -17.22 -10.33 -14.16
N ARG A 595 -17.04 -9.49 -15.15
CA ARG A 595 -16.85 -10.02 -16.46
C ARG A 595 -15.48 -10.60 -16.67
N PRO A 596 -15.43 -11.91 -16.80
CA PRO A 596 -14.55 -12.38 -17.84
C PRO A 596 -15.24 -12.08 -19.17
N ALA A 597 -14.62 -11.34 -20.04
CA ALA A 597 -14.92 -11.48 -21.44
C ALA A 597 -14.86 -12.97 -21.79
N THR A 598 -15.71 -13.42 -22.70
CA THR A 598 -15.67 -14.79 -23.19
C THR A 598 -14.24 -15.15 -23.57
N GLY A 599 -13.61 -16.08 -22.85
CA GLY A 599 -12.18 -16.40 -23.03
C GLY A 599 -11.27 -16.12 -21.84
N GLY A 600 -11.84 -15.68 -20.71
CA GLY A 600 -11.17 -15.62 -19.40
C GLY A 600 -10.34 -14.37 -19.17
N SER A 601 -10.95 -13.34 -18.64
CA SER A 601 -10.25 -12.33 -17.84
C SER A 601 -10.39 -12.71 -16.38
N THR A 602 -9.34 -12.58 -15.61
CA THR A 602 -9.32 -12.88 -14.18
C THR A 602 -9.52 -11.65 -13.30
N ALA A 603 -9.44 -10.42 -13.86
CA ALA A 603 -9.75 -9.21 -13.11
C ALA A 603 -11.22 -9.22 -12.66
N SER A 604 -11.44 -8.96 -11.37
CA SER A 604 -12.79 -8.75 -10.82
C SER A 604 -13.44 -7.51 -11.39
N ASP A 605 -14.66 -7.22 -10.98
CA ASP A 605 -15.37 -6.02 -11.38
C ASP A 605 -14.57 -4.75 -10.99
N TRP A 606 -13.85 -4.21 -11.97
CA TRP A 606 -13.00 -3.04 -11.84
C TRP A 606 -13.75 -1.70 -11.97
N ALA A 607 -15.02 -1.73 -12.33
CA ALA A 607 -15.90 -0.55 -12.41
C ALA A 607 -17.32 -0.91 -11.97
N PRO A 608 -17.54 -1.20 -10.66
CA PRO A 608 -18.83 -1.65 -10.14
C PRO A 608 -19.98 -0.69 -10.47
N GLY A 609 -21.07 -1.23 -11.00
CA GLY A 609 -22.26 -0.46 -11.35
C GLY A 609 -22.17 0.39 -12.63
N HIS A 610 -21.02 0.45 -13.29
CA HIS A 610 -20.80 1.22 -14.51
C HIS A 610 -20.86 0.33 -15.76
N TYR A 611 -21.34 0.92 -16.87
CA TYR A 611 -21.22 0.29 -18.20
C TYR A 611 -19.74 0.23 -18.59
N LYS A 612 -19.28 -0.94 -18.97
CA LYS A 612 -17.90 -1.20 -19.34
C LYS A 612 -17.77 -2.31 -20.35
N GLY A 613 -16.65 -2.34 -21.04
CA GLY A 613 -16.23 -3.43 -21.90
C GLY A 613 -14.81 -3.86 -21.59
N GLN A 614 -14.56 -5.17 -21.64
CA GLN A 614 -13.24 -5.74 -21.41
C GLN A 614 -12.98 -6.85 -22.41
N CYS A 615 -11.91 -6.72 -23.22
CA CYS A 615 -11.40 -7.79 -24.06
C CYS A 615 -10.82 -8.93 -23.19
N ALA A 616 -10.77 -10.15 -23.73
CA ALA A 616 -10.16 -11.28 -23.05
C ALA A 616 -8.64 -11.06 -22.84
N ASP A 617 -8.04 -11.80 -21.90
CA ASP A 617 -6.60 -11.73 -21.64
C ASP A 617 -5.75 -12.15 -22.85
N THR A 618 -6.32 -12.95 -23.75
CA THR A 618 -5.73 -13.37 -25.02
C THR A 618 -6.02 -12.40 -26.17
N GLU A 619 -6.65 -11.26 -25.89
CA GLU A 619 -7.01 -10.26 -26.87
C GLU A 619 -6.39 -8.90 -26.56
N TYR A 620 -6.41 -7.99 -27.54
CA TYR A 620 -6.06 -6.59 -27.37
C TYR A 620 -7.17 -5.68 -27.88
N VAL A 621 -7.27 -4.48 -27.32
CA VAL A 621 -8.15 -3.43 -27.84
C VAL A 621 -7.50 -2.84 -29.10
N ALA A 622 -8.14 -3.09 -30.24
CA ALA A 622 -7.75 -2.52 -31.52
C ALA A 622 -8.47 -1.21 -31.83
N GLY A 623 -9.65 -0.99 -31.24
CA GLY A 623 -10.43 0.22 -31.48
C GLY A 623 -11.54 0.42 -30.46
N VAL A 624 -12.08 1.64 -30.44
CA VAL A 624 -13.20 2.08 -29.60
C VAL A 624 -14.26 2.69 -30.50
N ALA A 625 -15.54 2.27 -30.34
CA ALA A 625 -16.70 2.88 -30.98
C ALA A 625 -17.49 3.71 -29.99
N PHE A 626 -18.07 4.82 -30.47
CA PHE A 626 -18.86 5.75 -29.69
C PHE A 626 -19.87 6.46 -30.62
N THR A 627 -20.90 7.09 -30.08
CA THR A 627 -21.86 7.84 -30.89
C THR A 627 -22.39 9.08 -30.18
N TRP A 628 -22.70 10.11 -30.97
CA TRP A 628 -23.38 11.31 -30.52
C TRP A 628 -24.92 11.20 -30.65
N LYS A 629 -25.39 10.17 -31.32
CA LYS A 629 -26.82 9.88 -31.49
C LYS A 629 -27.40 9.28 -30.21
N TRP A 630 -28.73 9.25 -30.14
CA TRP A 630 -29.49 8.60 -29.06
C TRP A 630 -29.13 9.07 -27.64
N ASN A 631 -28.70 10.32 -27.49
CA ASN A 631 -28.27 10.92 -26.21
C ASN A 631 -27.05 10.21 -25.56
N HIS A 632 -26.25 9.48 -26.32
CA HIS A 632 -25.05 8.86 -25.81
C HIS A 632 -23.92 9.86 -25.53
N GLY A 633 -23.94 11.05 -26.17
CA GLY A 633 -23.00 12.13 -25.85
C GLY A 633 -21.55 11.85 -26.20
N GLY A 634 -21.31 10.93 -27.13
CA GLY A 634 -19.94 10.58 -27.60
C GLY A 634 -19.15 9.70 -26.63
N VAL A 635 -19.78 9.13 -25.60
CA VAL A 635 -19.09 8.20 -24.67
C VAL A 635 -18.74 6.88 -25.35
N PRO A 636 -17.71 6.16 -24.91
CA PRO A 636 -17.42 4.81 -25.39
C PRO A 636 -18.60 3.86 -25.23
N ASP A 637 -18.91 3.08 -26.28
CA ASP A 637 -20.03 2.13 -26.32
C ASP A 637 -19.59 0.70 -26.66
N ALA A 638 -18.50 0.53 -27.40
CA ALA A 638 -18.00 -0.79 -27.76
C ALA A 638 -16.48 -0.79 -27.98
N LEU A 639 -15.88 -1.97 -27.82
CA LEU A 639 -14.49 -2.26 -28.15
C LEU A 639 -14.41 -3.16 -29.38
N LEU A 640 -13.41 -2.94 -30.23
CA LEU A 640 -12.92 -3.94 -31.17
C LEU A 640 -11.82 -4.75 -30.48
N CYS A 641 -12.12 -5.99 -30.13
CA CYS A 641 -11.19 -6.93 -29.52
C CYS A 641 -10.61 -7.84 -30.59
N ARG A 642 -9.27 -7.93 -30.67
CA ARG A 642 -8.56 -8.80 -31.61
C ARG A 642 -7.65 -9.75 -30.85
N PRO A 643 -7.45 -11.01 -31.32
CA PRO A 643 -6.53 -11.94 -30.67
C PRO A 643 -5.09 -11.44 -30.69
N LEU A 644 -4.30 -11.87 -29.72
CA LEU A 644 -2.87 -11.55 -29.63
C LEU A 644 -2.01 -12.34 -30.61
N GLY A 645 -2.50 -13.42 -31.17
CA GLY A 645 -1.81 -14.33 -32.10
C GLY A 645 -1.53 -15.68 -31.49
#